data_3b09b040dbcb99c4071b6a568c1ebfd2
#
_entry.id   3b09b040dbcb99c4071b6a568c1ebfd2
#
_cell.length_a   1.000
_cell.length_b   1.000
_cell.length_c   1.000
_cell.angle_alpha   90.00
_cell.angle_beta   90.00
_cell.angle_gamma   90.00
#
_symmetry.space_group_name_H-M   'P 1'
#
loop_
_entity.id
_entity.type
_entity.pdbx_description
1 polymer ?
#
loop_
_entity_poly.entity_id
_entity_poly.type
_entity_poly.pdbx_seq_one_letter_code
_entity_poly.pdbx_strand_id
1 'polypeptide(L)'
;MAKTAKPKPKKIVQTLVHEEASRKNIPTAEYQSVMRAEDLSPIRVAYERRNRDLDPQLVWRGKDEQDWSDLVVPAPPLYIQEKVHPKVLIDDLERQAKAGQSAVESQFDLFADFNGLPSEEARTEFYQHDAHWSNRMILGDSLQVMASLAERESLRGKVQCIYFDPPYGIKFNSNFQWSTTSRDVKDGNKDHITREPEQVKAFRDTWRDGINSYLTYLRDRLTVARDLLAESGSIFVQIGDENVHRVRAVMDEVFGDENFISQIVFEKTSSTSTEEMASISDHIIWFAKSRPSFKFRAAYRMKVLGETGTTQYVWFDEGGGFDKRLSADELSGNSSTTDRNRVFACDNLTSQRPAQGTDVTSFDYNGAAFTPGKGTFKTDAIGLSHLARGGRLRPIGKSLMYRRFLADFPVVPIANYWNDVKMTGFSEEKTYIVQTGQKVIERCLLMATDPGDLVLDPTCGSGTTAAVAEQWGRRWITIDTSRVALALARARIMGARYPFYLLADSREGQVQEAKLSGRVPSEAATHDNVRLGFVYERVPHITLKSIANNVEIDVIWEDAQKTLEPLREKLNAELKQRWQEWEIPREVSEGWSAAAKATHAAWWEARIARQKAIDASIAAKAEFENLYDKPYEDKSKVRVAGPFTVESLSPHRVLAVDESEDLIEMPGLSDSDTRDAQDFVQIILDNLKMAGVQQAHKEDKIVFTSLAPWPGDHICADGRYTDADDTEKRAGIFIGPEFGTVTREDLVVAAREAADANFDVLIACAFSYDAHSSEMNKLGRIRVLKARMNADLHMAEDLKNTGKGNLFVIFGEPEIEIQDTGSGKIKVKVLGVDVFEPSTGKVRSNGPDGIACWFIDTDYNEESFFVRQAYFLGANDPYKALKTSLKAEINEEAWATLNSETSRAFDKPESGRIAVKVINHLGDEVMKVFRV
;
A
#
# COMPACT_ATOMS: atom_id res chain seq x y z
N MET A 1 25.78 25.13 -37.84
CA MET A 1 25.67 23.68 -37.76
C MET A 1 24.94 23.29 -36.47
N ALA A 2 23.65 22.95 -36.59
CA ALA A 2 22.85 22.51 -35.45
C ALA A 2 23.33 21.10 -35.04
N LYS A 3 23.71 20.89 -33.78
CA LYS A 3 24.04 19.59 -33.25
C LYS A 3 22.75 18.77 -33.27
N THR A 4 22.64 17.81 -34.20
CA THR A 4 21.59 16.77 -34.14
C THR A 4 21.73 16.03 -32.80
N ALA A 5 20.74 16.20 -31.94
CA ALA A 5 20.67 15.45 -30.69
C ALA A 5 20.60 13.95 -31.00
N LYS A 6 21.48 13.14 -30.46
CA LYS A 6 21.41 11.68 -30.55
C LYS A 6 20.03 11.23 -30.03
N PRO A 7 19.34 10.33 -30.75
CA PRO A 7 18.08 9.78 -30.29
C PRO A 7 18.29 9.14 -28.89
N LYS A 8 17.39 9.46 -27.97
CA LYS A 8 17.42 8.85 -26.63
C LYS A 8 17.18 7.34 -26.76
N PRO A 9 17.88 6.49 -26.05
CA PRO A 9 17.65 5.05 -26.09
C PRO A 9 16.21 4.76 -25.64
N LYS A 10 15.58 3.77 -26.33
CA LYS A 10 14.22 3.32 -25.98
C LYS A 10 14.20 2.71 -24.58
N LYS A 11 13.14 2.97 -23.84
CA LYS A 11 12.94 2.40 -22.51
C LYS A 11 12.23 1.05 -22.59
N ILE A 12 12.57 0.14 -21.68
CA ILE A 12 11.94 -1.18 -21.56
C ILE A 12 10.94 -1.12 -20.41
N VAL A 13 9.72 -1.62 -20.64
CA VAL A 13 8.68 -1.73 -19.60
C VAL A 13 8.83 -3.06 -18.88
N GLN A 14 8.91 -3.02 -17.54
CA GLN A 14 9.12 -4.20 -16.69
C GLN A 14 8.14 -4.22 -15.51
N THR A 15 7.97 -5.42 -14.91
CA THR A 15 7.28 -5.64 -13.63
C THR A 15 8.22 -6.39 -12.69
N LEU A 16 7.98 -6.32 -11.39
CA LEU A 16 8.61 -7.23 -10.44
C LEU A 16 7.80 -8.53 -10.39
N VAL A 17 8.48 -9.66 -10.31
CA VAL A 17 7.86 -10.99 -10.26
C VAL A 17 8.21 -11.64 -8.93
N HIS A 18 7.24 -12.26 -8.27
CA HIS A 18 7.36 -12.94 -6.98
C HIS A 18 7.15 -14.45 -7.19
N GLU A 19 8.00 -15.08 -7.99
CA GLU A 19 7.88 -16.48 -8.41
C GLU A 19 7.89 -17.48 -7.25
N GLU A 20 8.66 -17.20 -6.19
CA GLU A 20 8.76 -18.09 -5.02
C GLU A 20 7.53 -18.02 -4.11
N ALA A 21 6.65 -17.07 -4.30
CA ALA A 21 5.45 -16.90 -3.50
C ALA A 21 4.29 -17.64 -4.16
N SER A 22 3.94 -18.81 -3.64
CA SER A 22 2.74 -19.54 -4.05
C SER A 22 1.52 -19.07 -3.26
N ARG A 23 0.34 -19.23 -3.85
CA ARG A 23 -0.95 -19.09 -3.16
C ARG A 23 -1.88 -20.20 -3.65
N LYS A 24 -2.85 -20.59 -2.81
CA LYS A 24 -3.96 -21.42 -3.28
C LYS A 24 -4.73 -20.67 -4.35
N ASN A 25 -5.09 -21.38 -5.41
CA ASN A 25 -6.05 -20.87 -6.37
C ASN A 25 -7.39 -20.65 -5.67
N ILE A 26 -7.95 -19.47 -5.87
CA ILE A 26 -9.33 -19.17 -5.46
C ILE A 26 -10.23 -19.19 -6.69
N PRO A 27 -11.46 -19.66 -6.54
CA PRO A 27 -12.37 -19.78 -7.68
C PRO A 27 -12.67 -18.41 -8.29
N THR A 28 -12.89 -18.41 -9.57
CA THR A 28 -13.52 -17.28 -10.23
C THR A 28 -15.01 -17.29 -9.95
N ALA A 29 -15.68 -16.16 -10.07
CA ALA A 29 -17.11 -16.06 -9.86
C ALA A 29 -17.90 -17.01 -10.79
N GLU A 30 -17.37 -17.28 -11.98
CA GLU A 30 -17.95 -18.14 -13.00
C GLU A 30 -17.95 -19.63 -12.63
N TYR A 31 -17.00 -20.06 -11.80
CA TYR A 31 -16.88 -21.46 -11.35
C TYR A 31 -17.59 -21.76 -10.04
N GLN A 32 -18.34 -20.83 -9.50
CA GLN A 32 -19.08 -21.01 -8.27
C GLN A 32 -19.99 -22.24 -8.31
N SER A 33 -20.62 -22.53 -9.47
CA SER A 33 -21.47 -23.71 -9.71
C SER A 33 -20.76 -25.04 -9.62
N VAL A 34 -19.45 -25.06 -9.71
CA VAL A 34 -18.61 -26.29 -9.65
C VAL A 34 -18.13 -26.58 -8.23
N MET A 35 -18.30 -25.63 -7.30
CA MET A 35 -17.93 -25.83 -5.89
C MET A 35 -18.83 -26.87 -5.22
N ARG A 36 -18.25 -27.69 -4.35
CA ARG A 36 -19.03 -28.59 -3.49
C ARG A 36 -19.80 -27.78 -2.46
N ALA A 37 -20.95 -28.21 -2.04
CA ALA A 37 -21.76 -27.55 -1.01
C ALA A 37 -20.95 -27.32 0.30
N GLU A 38 -20.05 -28.24 0.64
CA GLU A 38 -19.14 -28.10 1.78
C GLU A 38 -18.16 -26.92 1.65
N ASP A 39 -17.70 -26.66 0.42
CA ASP A 39 -16.75 -25.57 0.14
C ASP A 39 -17.45 -24.20 0.12
N LEU A 40 -18.73 -24.16 -0.15
CA LEU A 40 -19.58 -22.96 -0.13
C LEU A 40 -19.92 -22.52 1.30
N SER A 41 -19.94 -23.45 2.26
CA SER A 41 -20.27 -23.14 3.65
C SER A 41 -19.23 -22.22 4.27
N PRO A 42 -19.64 -21.13 4.94
CA PRO A 42 -18.69 -20.29 5.65
C PRO A 42 -18.07 -21.08 6.81
N ILE A 43 -16.75 -21.17 6.85
CA ILE A 43 -16.03 -21.69 8.01
C ILE A 43 -16.24 -20.68 9.13
N ARG A 44 -16.64 -21.17 10.32
CA ARG A 44 -16.73 -20.34 11.53
C ARG A 44 -15.48 -20.49 12.35
N VAL A 45 -14.85 -19.39 12.68
CA VAL A 45 -13.61 -19.35 13.44
C VAL A 45 -13.86 -18.60 14.74
N ALA A 46 -13.46 -19.19 15.85
CA ALA A 46 -13.53 -18.55 17.16
C ALA A 46 -12.18 -17.92 17.52
N TYR A 47 -12.21 -16.66 17.90
CA TYR A 47 -11.03 -15.92 18.37
C TYR A 47 -11.24 -15.52 19.82
N GLU A 48 -10.24 -15.77 20.66
CA GLU A 48 -10.27 -15.34 22.05
C GLU A 48 -10.18 -13.81 22.12
N ARG A 49 -11.21 -13.17 22.66
CA ARG A 49 -11.31 -11.72 22.81
C ARG A 49 -10.60 -11.20 24.06
N ARG A 50 -10.59 -11.98 25.14
CA ARG A 50 -10.16 -11.49 26.44
C ARG A 50 -8.69 -11.77 26.72
N ASN A 51 -7.91 -10.73 26.93
CA ASN A 51 -6.61 -10.85 27.59
C ASN A 51 -6.83 -10.79 29.11
N ARG A 52 -6.71 -11.94 29.78
CA ARG A 52 -6.95 -12.07 31.22
C ARG A 52 -5.82 -11.51 32.09
N ASP A 53 -4.66 -11.30 31.49
CA ASP A 53 -3.45 -10.88 32.19
C ASP A 53 -3.26 -9.34 32.16
N LEU A 54 -4.07 -8.61 31.38
CA LEU A 54 -4.01 -7.17 31.30
C LEU A 54 -4.89 -6.49 32.35
N ASP A 55 -4.30 -5.70 33.24
CA ASP A 55 -4.96 -4.83 34.20
C ASP A 55 -4.14 -3.54 34.38
N PRO A 56 -4.65 -2.34 34.13
CA PRO A 56 -6.07 -2.00 33.86
C PRO A 56 -6.50 -2.19 32.40
N GLN A 57 -7.80 -2.47 32.19
CA GLN A 57 -8.43 -2.58 30.90
C GLN A 57 -9.39 -1.42 30.64
N LEU A 58 -9.52 -1.01 29.37
CA LEU A 58 -10.58 -0.09 28.96
C LEU A 58 -11.91 -0.84 28.93
N VAL A 59 -12.92 -0.33 29.64
CA VAL A 59 -14.27 -0.90 29.69
C VAL A 59 -15.24 0.03 29.00
N TRP A 60 -16.13 -0.52 28.16
CA TRP A 60 -17.23 0.20 27.53
C TRP A 60 -18.53 -0.63 27.58
N ARG A 61 -19.67 0.02 27.31
CA ARG A 61 -20.97 -0.65 27.36
C ARG A 61 -21.03 -1.81 26.36
N GLY A 62 -21.44 -2.98 26.84
CA GLY A 62 -21.51 -4.22 26.07
C GLY A 62 -20.21 -5.01 25.99
N LYS A 63 -19.09 -4.50 26.51
CA LYS A 63 -17.82 -5.25 26.54
C LYS A 63 -17.91 -6.47 27.43
N ASP A 64 -18.50 -6.33 28.61
CA ASP A 64 -18.63 -7.43 29.57
C ASP A 64 -19.38 -8.64 29.00
N GLU A 65 -20.44 -8.40 28.22
CA GLU A 65 -21.19 -9.45 27.54
C GLU A 65 -20.34 -10.13 26.46
N GLN A 66 -19.56 -9.37 25.73
CA GLN A 66 -18.65 -9.87 24.68
C GLN A 66 -17.45 -10.63 25.23
N ASP A 67 -16.94 -10.24 26.41
CA ASP A 67 -15.76 -10.88 27.04
C ASP A 67 -16.06 -12.30 27.56
N TRP A 68 -17.35 -12.67 27.71
CA TRP A 68 -17.77 -14.02 28.09
C TRP A 68 -17.88 -14.99 26.90
N SER A 69 -17.81 -14.49 25.68
CA SER A 69 -17.89 -15.28 24.45
C SER A 69 -16.68 -15.03 23.54
N ASP A 70 -16.24 -16.07 22.85
CA ASP A 70 -15.28 -15.92 21.76
C ASP A 70 -15.88 -15.09 20.62
N LEU A 71 -15.00 -14.39 19.89
CA LEU A 71 -15.39 -13.73 18.66
C LEU A 71 -15.56 -14.78 17.55
N VAL A 72 -16.79 -15.06 17.17
CA VAL A 72 -17.08 -15.98 16.06
C VAL A 72 -17.25 -15.19 14.78
N VAL A 73 -16.32 -15.40 13.82
CA VAL A 73 -16.29 -14.73 12.52
C VAL A 73 -16.56 -15.74 11.41
N PRO A 74 -17.55 -15.52 10.55
CA PRO A 74 -17.70 -16.33 9.35
C PRO A 74 -16.56 -16.00 8.36
N ALA A 75 -15.96 -17.03 7.79
CA ALA A 75 -14.91 -16.95 6.77
C ALA A 75 -15.48 -17.48 5.42
N PRO A 76 -16.25 -16.67 4.68
CA PRO A 76 -16.81 -17.06 3.40
C PRO A 76 -15.70 -17.20 2.34
N PRO A 77 -15.93 -17.96 1.25
CA PRO A 77 -14.99 -17.98 0.13
C PRO A 77 -14.82 -16.61 -0.49
N LEU A 78 -13.62 -16.36 -1.03
CA LEU A 78 -13.32 -15.19 -1.85
C LEU A 78 -13.40 -15.61 -3.33
N TYR A 79 -13.90 -14.73 -4.19
CA TYR A 79 -14.02 -14.97 -5.63
C TYR A 79 -13.27 -13.92 -6.43
N ILE A 80 -12.50 -14.37 -7.40
CA ILE A 80 -11.87 -13.49 -8.38
C ILE A 80 -12.96 -12.97 -9.33
N GLN A 81 -13.11 -11.65 -9.38
CA GLN A 81 -13.99 -10.95 -10.31
C GLN A 81 -13.26 -10.50 -11.57
N GLU A 82 -12.00 -10.11 -11.40
CA GLU A 82 -11.17 -9.62 -12.50
C GLU A 82 -9.72 -10.01 -12.28
N LYS A 83 -9.02 -10.24 -13.38
CA LYS A 83 -7.56 -10.35 -13.44
C LYS A 83 -7.00 -9.18 -14.23
N VAL A 84 -6.09 -8.43 -13.65
CA VAL A 84 -5.51 -7.22 -14.22
C VAL A 84 -4.00 -7.36 -14.33
N HIS A 85 -3.46 -7.17 -15.52
CA HIS A 85 -2.02 -7.16 -15.76
C HIS A 85 -1.60 -5.85 -16.45
N PRO A 86 -1.16 -4.82 -15.70
CA PRO A 86 -0.88 -3.50 -16.26
C PRO A 86 0.13 -3.50 -17.42
N LYS A 87 1.13 -4.38 -17.39
CA LYS A 87 2.12 -4.48 -18.49
C LYS A 87 1.46 -4.85 -19.82
N VAL A 88 0.48 -5.76 -19.82
CA VAL A 88 -0.22 -6.19 -21.04
C VAL A 88 -0.94 -5.01 -21.72
N LEU A 89 -1.52 -4.12 -20.92
CA LEU A 89 -2.18 -2.91 -21.44
C LEU A 89 -1.18 -1.96 -22.11
N ILE A 90 0.02 -1.83 -21.54
CA ILE A 90 1.09 -1.01 -22.14
C ILE A 90 1.64 -1.66 -23.40
N ASP A 91 1.87 -2.97 -23.40
CA ASP A 91 2.35 -3.73 -24.55
C ASP A 91 1.35 -3.65 -25.71
N ASP A 92 0.04 -3.62 -25.43
CA ASP A 92 -1.02 -3.40 -26.43
C ASP A 92 -0.92 -1.99 -27.07
N LEU A 93 -0.73 -0.95 -26.25
CA LEU A 93 -0.53 0.43 -26.73
C LEU A 93 0.77 0.56 -27.56
N GLU A 94 1.86 -0.12 -27.16
CA GLU A 94 3.09 -0.15 -27.92
C GLU A 94 2.92 -0.84 -29.28
N ARG A 95 2.18 -1.96 -29.32
CA ARG A 95 1.86 -2.64 -30.60
C ARG A 95 1.09 -1.73 -31.55
N GLN A 96 0.14 -0.99 -31.03
CA GLN A 96 -0.64 -0.04 -31.84
C GLN A 96 0.18 1.13 -32.34
N ALA A 97 1.06 1.68 -31.50
CA ALA A 97 1.99 2.72 -31.94
C ALA A 97 2.94 2.24 -33.06
N LYS A 98 3.24 0.91 -33.08
CA LYS A 98 4.08 0.27 -34.12
C LYS A 98 3.30 -0.23 -35.32
N ALA A 99 1.99 -0.39 -35.27
CA ALA A 99 1.15 -0.93 -36.37
C ALA A 99 1.14 -0.05 -37.63
N GLY A 100 1.72 1.15 -37.57
CA GLY A 100 2.12 1.93 -38.75
C GLY A 100 3.45 1.48 -39.40
N GLN A 101 4.18 0.54 -38.83
CA GLN A 101 5.46 0.00 -39.27
C GLN A 101 5.46 -1.53 -39.09
N SER A 102 5.26 -2.26 -40.19
CA SER A 102 5.40 -3.73 -40.39
C SER A 102 5.29 -4.64 -39.17
N ALA A 103 4.28 -5.50 -39.18
CA ALA A 103 4.05 -6.54 -38.22
C ALA A 103 5.16 -7.60 -38.22
N VAL A 104 5.75 -7.85 -37.05
CA VAL A 104 6.37 -9.14 -36.70
C VAL A 104 5.63 -9.63 -35.48
N GLU A 105 4.89 -10.71 -35.66
CA GLU A 105 4.17 -11.43 -34.62
C GLU A 105 5.18 -12.03 -33.64
N SER A 106 5.09 -11.61 -32.38
CA SER A 106 5.48 -12.46 -31.26
C SER A 106 4.25 -12.56 -30.36
N GLN A 107 3.55 -13.65 -30.52
CA GLN A 107 2.50 -14.09 -29.65
C GLN A 107 3.17 -14.53 -28.35
N PHE A 108 3.26 -13.64 -27.37
CA PHE A 108 3.62 -14.02 -26.01
C PHE A 108 2.32 -14.47 -25.35
N ASP A 109 2.27 -15.76 -25.04
CA ASP A 109 1.26 -16.35 -24.18
C ASP A 109 1.55 -15.94 -22.71
N LEU A 110 1.31 -14.65 -22.43
CA LEU A 110 1.53 -14.02 -21.12
C LEU A 110 0.51 -14.49 -20.08
N PHE A 111 -0.45 -15.32 -20.47
CA PHE A 111 -1.54 -15.78 -19.63
C PHE A 111 -1.49 -17.28 -19.29
N ALA A 112 -0.57 -18.05 -19.87
CA ALA A 112 -0.41 -19.48 -19.53
C ALA A 112 -0.13 -19.70 -18.02
N ASP A 113 0.57 -18.74 -17.38
CA ASP A 113 0.87 -18.78 -15.94
C ASP A 113 -0.16 -18.06 -15.07
N PHE A 114 -1.15 -17.37 -15.66
CA PHE A 114 -2.16 -16.62 -14.93
C PHE A 114 -3.54 -17.28 -15.07
N ASN A 115 -3.64 -18.52 -14.60
CA ASN A 115 -4.86 -19.29 -14.30
C ASN A 115 -5.97 -19.34 -15.37
N GLY A 116 -5.65 -19.58 -16.62
CA GLY A 116 -6.59 -20.24 -17.49
C GLY A 116 -6.52 -21.74 -17.25
N LEU A 117 -7.60 -22.39 -16.85
CA LEU A 117 -7.62 -23.84 -16.67
C LEU A 117 -7.91 -24.50 -18.04
N PRO A 118 -6.96 -25.28 -18.60
CA PRO A 118 -7.07 -25.73 -19.98
C PRO A 118 -8.03 -26.93 -20.19
N SER A 119 -8.58 -27.53 -19.13
CA SER A 119 -9.44 -28.71 -19.24
C SER A 119 -10.47 -28.83 -18.13
N GLU A 120 -11.56 -29.59 -18.36
CA GLU A 120 -12.60 -29.88 -17.34
C GLU A 120 -12.04 -30.63 -16.13
N GLU A 121 -11.03 -31.51 -16.34
CA GLU A 121 -10.37 -32.26 -15.27
C GLU A 121 -9.56 -31.32 -14.36
N ALA A 122 -8.96 -30.27 -14.89
CA ALA A 122 -8.27 -29.27 -14.11
C ALA A 122 -9.24 -28.39 -13.27
N ARG A 123 -10.52 -28.31 -13.65
CA ARG A 123 -11.55 -27.58 -12.89
C ARG A 123 -11.88 -28.20 -11.54
N THR A 124 -11.88 -29.54 -11.47
CA THR A 124 -12.14 -30.29 -10.23
C THR A 124 -11.00 -30.24 -9.24
N GLU A 125 -9.78 -30.01 -9.70
CA GLU A 125 -8.56 -29.86 -8.87
C GLU A 125 -8.20 -28.40 -8.59
N PHE A 126 -9.00 -27.47 -9.08
CA PHE A 126 -8.75 -26.03 -9.07
C PHE A 126 -8.34 -25.48 -7.69
N TYR A 127 -8.96 -25.97 -6.62
CA TYR A 127 -8.69 -25.52 -5.25
C TYR A 127 -7.42 -26.08 -4.63
N GLN A 128 -6.81 -27.08 -5.25
CA GLN A 128 -5.67 -27.81 -4.71
C GLN A 128 -4.33 -27.37 -5.30
N HIS A 129 -4.37 -26.56 -6.36
CA HIS A 129 -3.16 -26.11 -7.03
C HIS A 129 -2.64 -24.78 -6.47
N ASP A 130 -1.32 -24.75 -6.24
CA ASP A 130 -0.61 -23.50 -5.96
C ASP A 130 -0.48 -22.69 -7.25
N ALA A 131 -0.83 -21.40 -7.18
CA ALA A 131 -0.66 -20.45 -8.27
C ALA A 131 0.47 -19.47 -7.96
N HIS A 132 1.06 -18.88 -8.98
CA HIS A 132 1.97 -17.77 -8.82
C HIS A 132 1.28 -16.61 -8.10
N TRP A 133 2.03 -15.87 -7.27
CA TRP A 133 1.46 -14.76 -6.51
C TRP A 133 0.97 -13.66 -7.45
N SER A 134 -0.26 -13.20 -7.22
CA SER A 134 -0.76 -11.91 -7.68
C SER A 134 -1.18 -11.09 -6.49
N ASN A 135 -1.01 -9.76 -6.57
CA ASN A 135 -1.53 -8.85 -5.55
C ASN A 135 -3.06 -8.83 -5.58
N ARG A 136 -3.71 -8.39 -4.52
CA ARG A 136 -5.15 -8.57 -4.35
C ARG A 136 -5.85 -7.29 -3.89
N MET A 137 -6.95 -6.98 -4.54
CA MET A 137 -7.87 -5.91 -4.17
C MET A 137 -9.22 -6.52 -3.89
N ILE A 138 -9.74 -6.41 -2.67
CA ILE A 138 -10.88 -7.21 -2.22
C ILE A 138 -12.01 -6.29 -1.75
N LEU A 139 -13.19 -6.44 -2.38
CA LEU A 139 -14.43 -5.80 -1.96
C LEU A 139 -15.07 -6.62 -0.84
N GLY A 140 -15.29 -6.02 0.31
CA GLY A 140 -15.99 -6.65 1.42
C GLY A 140 -15.63 -6.10 2.79
N ASP A 141 -16.36 -6.57 3.82
CA ASP A 141 -16.05 -6.26 5.20
C ASP A 141 -14.68 -6.82 5.60
N SER A 142 -13.78 -5.97 6.06
CA SER A 142 -12.42 -6.35 6.41
C SER A 142 -12.34 -7.44 7.48
N LEU A 143 -13.29 -7.52 8.42
CA LEU A 143 -13.35 -8.57 9.43
C LEU A 143 -13.51 -9.96 8.79
N GLN A 144 -14.51 -10.10 7.92
CA GLN A 144 -14.81 -11.36 7.23
C GLN A 144 -13.74 -11.71 6.21
N VAL A 145 -13.24 -10.70 5.45
CA VAL A 145 -12.16 -10.91 4.48
C VAL A 145 -10.89 -11.38 5.18
N MET A 146 -10.48 -10.74 6.28
CA MET A 146 -9.30 -11.16 7.03
C MET A 146 -9.43 -12.56 7.61
N ALA A 147 -10.62 -12.94 8.12
CA ALA A 147 -10.89 -14.31 8.56
C ALA A 147 -10.79 -15.31 7.39
N SER A 148 -11.31 -14.95 6.21
CA SER A 148 -11.21 -15.79 5.01
C SER A 148 -9.76 -15.94 4.54
N LEU A 149 -8.97 -14.88 4.57
CA LEU A 149 -7.54 -14.92 4.26
C LEU A 149 -6.78 -15.84 5.24
N ALA A 150 -7.10 -15.78 6.53
CA ALA A 150 -6.48 -16.63 7.54
C ALA A 150 -6.78 -18.12 7.33
N GLU A 151 -8.06 -18.46 7.15
CA GLU A 151 -8.54 -19.84 7.22
C GLU A 151 -8.55 -20.57 5.86
N ARG A 152 -9.03 -19.87 4.83
CA ARG A 152 -9.17 -20.48 3.50
C ARG A 152 -7.92 -20.34 2.63
N GLU A 153 -7.23 -19.22 2.77
CA GLU A 153 -6.05 -18.90 1.96
C GLU A 153 -4.72 -19.25 2.65
N SER A 154 -4.79 -19.82 3.85
CA SER A 154 -3.61 -20.22 4.65
C SER A 154 -2.62 -19.07 4.91
N LEU A 155 -3.14 -17.84 5.05
CA LEU A 155 -2.33 -16.65 5.32
C LEU A 155 -2.17 -16.36 6.82
N ARG A 156 -2.67 -17.20 7.72
CA ARG A 156 -2.41 -17.10 9.16
C ARG A 156 -0.90 -17.09 9.42
N GLY A 157 -0.41 -16.07 10.11
CA GLY A 157 1.03 -15.91 10.40
C GLY A 157 1.91 -15.59 9.19
N LYS A 158 1.38 -15.08 8.07
CA LYS A 158 2.12 -14.79 6.83
C LYS A 158 2.25 -13.32 6.49
N VAL A 159 1.45 -12.45 7.08
CA VAL A 159 1.49 -11.02 6.82
C VAL A 159 2.61 -10.38 7.62
N GLN A 160 3.53 -9.69 6.96
CA GLN A 160 4.65 -9.03 7.61
C GLN A 160 4.29 -7.66 8.16
N CYS A 161 3.42 -6.93 7.49
CA CYS A 161 3.01 -5.60 7.91
C CYS A 161 1.52 -5.38 7.65
N ILE A 162 0.82 -4.84 8.64
CA ILE A 162 -0.54 -4.33 8.48
C ILE A 162 -0.50 -2.82 8.68
N TYR A 163 -0.98 -2.07 7.70
CA TYR A 163 -1.25 -0.64 7.83
C TYR A 163 -2.76 -0.44 7.88
N PHE A 164 -3.27 0.00 9.00
CA PHE A 164 -4.68 0.13 9.26
C PHE A 164 -5.04 1.59 9.53
N ASP A 165 -5.80 2.19 8.62
CA ASP A 165 -6.32 3.57 8.71
C ASP A 165 -7.86 3.52 8.87
N PRO A 166 -8.37 3.12 10.05
CA PRO A 166 -9.80 2.97 10.30
C PRO A 166 -10.51 4.33 10.36
N PRO A 167 -11.84 4.38 10.28
CA PRO A 167 -12.59 5.58 10.65
C PRO A 167 -12.17 6.06 12.03
N TYR A 168 -12.00 7.38 12.22
CA TYR A 168 -11.41 7.94 13.46
C TYR A 168 -12.37 7.98 14.66
N GLY A 169 -13.57 7.45 14.51
CA GLY A 169 -14.53 7.41 15.61
C GLY A 169 -15.22 8.77 15.85
N ILE A 170 -15.21 9.69 14.90
CA ILE A 170 -15.94 10.95 14.89
C ILE A 170 -17.17 10.84 14.00
N LYS A 171 -18.29 11.49 14.43
CA LYS A 171 -19.57 11.43 13.69
C LYS A 171 -19.54 12.34 12.45
N PHE A 172 -18.81 11.93 11.40
CA PHE A 172 -18.83 12.64 10.12
C PHE A 172 -19.08 11.66 8.95
N ASN A 173 -20.04 11.99 8.09
CA ASN A 173 -20.26 11.28 6.82
C ASN A 173 -19.15 11.57 5.79
N SER A 174 -18.21 12.46 6.11
CA SER A 174 -17.14 12.93 5.22
C SER A 174 -16.03 11.93 4.95
N ASN A 175 -16.03 10.76 5.62
CA ASN A 175 -14.99 9.74 5.45
C ASN A 175 -15.14 8.92 4.16
N PHE A 176 -16.28 9.00 3.48
CA PHE A 176 -16.57 8.22 2.29
C PHE A 176 -16.82 9.12 1.08
N GLN A 177 -16.05 8.90 0.04
CA GLN A 177 -16.26 9.56 -1.24
C GLN A 177 -17.35 8.84 -2.03
N TRP A 178 -18.40 9.57 -2.45
CA TRP A 178 -19.57 9.02 -3.11
C TRP A 178 -19.43 8.89 -4.63
N SER A 179 -18.41 9.51 -5.23
CA SER A 179 -18.21 9.52 -6.69
C SER A 179 -16.72 9.52 -7.05
N THR A 180 -16.39 8.86 -8.14
CA THR A 180 -15.03 8.85 -8.70
C THR A 180 -14.61 10.21 -9.28
N THR A 181 -15.56 11.11 -9.57
CA THR A 181 -15.33 12.41 -10.20
C THR A 181 -15.41 13.59 -9.26
N SER A 182 -16.04 13.44 -8.09
CA SER A 182 -16.21 14.51 -7.11
C SER A 182 -15.64 14.14 -5.75
N ARG A 183 -14.82 15.04 -5.19
CA ARG A 183 -14.29 14.96 -3.82
C ARG A 183 -15.11 15.79 -2.83
N ASP A 184 -16.15 16.46 -3.30
CA ASP A 184 -17.00 17.33 -2.49
C ASP A 184 -17.93 16.48 -1.64
N VAL A 185 -17.62 16.33 -0.34
CA VAL A 185 -18.49 15.68 0.65
C VAL A 185 -18.87 16.74 1.68
N LYS A 186 -20.19 17.02 1.81
CA LYS A 186 -20.72 17.95 2.80
C LYS A 186 -21.53 17.18 3.83
N ASP A 187 -21.16 17.32 5.08
CA ASP A 187 -21.93 16.74 6.18
C ASP A 187 -23.39 17.22 6.18
N GLY A 188 -24.28 16.26 6.39
CA GLY A 188 -25.71 16.52 6.37
C GLY A 188 -26.34 16.66 4.97
N ASN A 189 -25.54 16.58 3.89
CA ASN A 189 -26.09 16.56 2.54
C ASN A 189 -26.46 15.12 2.16
N LYS A 190 -27.74 14.86 2.03
CA LYS A 190 -28.29 13.52 1.68
C LYS A 190 -27.85 13.00 0.32
N ASP A 191 -27.46 13.89 -0.60
CA ASP A 191 -26.96 13.53 -1.93
C ASP A 191 -25.50 13.01 -1.91
N HIS A 192 -24.78 13.27 -0.80
CA HIS A 192 -23.39 12.87 -0.62
C HIS A 192 -23.22 11.64 0.27
N ILE A 193 -24.31 11.05 0.73
CA ILE A 193 -24.26 9.79 1.51
C ILE A 193 -24.09 8.63 0.53
N THR A 194 -23.05 7.83 0.77
CA THR A 194 -22.86 6.57 0.01
C THR A 194 -24.01 5.61 0.27
N ARG A 195 -24.39 4.87 -0.76
CA ARG A 195 -25.57 3.98 -0.76
C ARG A 195 -25.19 2.52 -1.05
N GLU A 196 -23.91 2.21 -0.93
CA GLU A 196 -23.47 0.83 -1.04
C GLU A 196 -23.80 0.06 0.23
N PRO A 197 -24.44 -1.12 0.12
CA PRO A 197 -24.88 -1.88 1.27
C PRO A 197 -23.78 -2.20 2.27
N GLU A 198 -22.61 -2.55 1.76
CA GLU A 198 -21.44 -2.87 2.57
C GLU A 198 -20.94 -1.66 3.37
N GLN A 199 -21.00 -0.46 2.78
CA GLN A 199 -20.64 0.78 3.47
C GLN A 199 -21.69 1.20 4.51
N VAL A 200 -22.97 1.06 4.17
CA VAL A 200 -24.06 1.36 5.10
C VAL A 200 -23.98 0.42 6.32
N LYS A 201 -23.66 -0.86 6.10
CA LYS A 201 -23.44 -1.81 7.19
C LYS A 201 -22.24 -1.40 8.03
N ALA A 202 -21.09 -1.11 7.40
CA ALA A 202 -19.88 -0.66 8.11
C ALA A 202 -20.17 0.60 8.93
N PHE A 203 -20.93 1.55 8.39
CA PHE A 203 -21.36 2.76 9.09
C PHE A 203 -22.27 2.46 10.27
N ARG A 204 -23.29 1.61 10.09
CA ARG A 204 -24.19 1.16 11.15
C ARG A 204 -23.43 0.46 12.27
N ASP A 205 -22.58 -0.50 11.93
CA ASP A 205 -21.81 -1.29 12.90
C ASP A 205 -20.83 -0.43 13.69
N THR A 206 -20.31 0.64 13.05
CA THR A 206 -19.38 1.58 13.70
C THR A 206 -20.10 2.60 14.61
N TRP A 207 -21.37 2.96 14.32
CA TRP A 207 -22.01 4.14 14.92
C TRP A 207 -23.32 3.89 15.66
N ARG A 208 -23.86 2.67 15.62
CA ARG A 208 -25.17 2.35 16.23
C ARG A 208 -25.27 2.82 17.69
N ASP A 209 -24.24 2.53 18.50
CA ASP A 209 -24.14 2.90 19.91
C ASP A 209 -23.00 3.89 20.16
N GLY A 210 -22.65 4.69 19.15
CA GLY A 210 -21.60 5.70 19.20
C GLY A 210 -20.22 5.08 19.44
N ILE A 211 -19.47 5.62 20.42
CA ILE A 211 -18.10 5.19 20.70
C ILE A 211 -18.00 3.72 21.14
N ASN A 212 -19.07 3.15 21.70
CA ASN A 212 -19.06 1.76 22.18
C ASN A 212 -19.00 0.76 21.01
N SER A 213 -19.86 0.94 20.01
CA SER A 213 -19.82 0.13 18.79
C SER A 213 -18.52 0.32 18.00
N TYR A 214 -18.00 1.54 17.98
CA TYR A 214 -16.69 1.83 17.37
C TYR A 214 -15.53 1.04 18.03
N LEU A 215 -15.47 1.01 19.35
CA LEU A 215 -14.42 0.27 20.05
C LEU A 215 -14.54 -1.24 19.84
N THR A 216 -15.79 -1.76 19.79
CA THR A 216 -16.03 -3.17 19.44
C THR A 216 -15.60 -3.48 18.02
N TYR A 217 -16.01 -2.66 17.05
CA TYR A 217 -15.61 -2.75 15.64
C TYR A 217 -14.07 -2.83 15.49
N LEU A 218 -13.36 -1.97 16.20
CA LEU A 218 -11.91 -1.90 16.14
C LEU A 218 -11.26 -3.13 16.80
N ARG A 219 -11.72 -3.52 18.01
CA ARG A 219 -11.19 -4.67 18.74
C ARG A 219 -11.30 -5.95 17.92
N ASP A 220 -12.47 -6.21 17.34
CA ASP A 220 -12.71 -7.45 16.61
C ASP A 220 -11.79 -7.56 15.38
N ARG A 221 -11.59 -6.46 14.64
CA ARG A 221 -10.67 -6.43 13.49
C ARG A 221 -9.21 -6.57 13.89
N LEU A 222 -8.79 -5.92 14.97
CA LEU A 222 -7.43 -6.04 15.50
C LEU A 222 -7.14 -7.47 15.98
N THR A 223 -8.14 -8.15 16.58
CA THR A 223 -8.02 -9.54 17.03
C THR A 223 -7.73 -10.48 15.85
N VAL A 224 -8.46 -10.37 14.75
CA VAL A 224 -8.21 -11.18 13.55
C VAL A 224 -6.90 -10.77 12.85
N ALA A 225 -6.61 -9.46 12.81
CA ALA A 225 -5.37 -8.94 12.22
C ALA A 225 -4.12 -9.48 12.92
N ARG A 226 -4.16 -9.61 14.27
CA ARG A 226 -3.06 -10.21 15.05
C ARG A 226 -2.73 -11.62 14.57
N ASP A 227 -3.73 -12.41 14.24
CA ASP A 227 -3.54 -13.80 13.81
C ASP A 227 -2.93 -13.91 12.41
N LEU A 228 -3.20 -12.95 11.54
CA LEU A 228 -2.59 -12.86 10.21
C LEU A 228 -1.11 -12.50 10.25
N LEU A 229 -0.67 -11.74 11.28
CA LEU A 229 0.71 -11.30 11.40
C LEU A 229 1.69 -12.45 11.62
N ALA A 230 2.81 -12.40 10.90
CA ALA A 230 3.98 -13.22 11.17
C ALA A 230 4.57 -12.89 12.56
N GLU A 231 5.34 -13.79 13.15
CA GLU A 231 5.99 -13.55 14.46
C GLU A 231 6.91 -12.32 14.44
N SER A 232 7.53 -12.02 13.28
CA SER A 232 8.33 -10.82 13.08
C SER A 232 7.52 -9.61 12.61
N GLY A 233 6.20 -9.76 12.46
CA GLY A 233 5.31 -8.78 11.85
C GLY A 233 4.97 -7.61 12.75
N SER A 234 4.52 -6.54 12.11
CA SER A 234 4.13 -5.28 12.76
C SER A 234 2.77 -4.79 12.26
N ILE A 235 2.05 -4.10 13.16
CA ILE A 235 0.84 -3.36 12.79
C ILE A 235 1.01 -1.88 13.13
N PHE A 236 0.58 -1.03 12.20
CA PHE A 236 0.50 0.41 12.34
C PHE A 236 -0.97 0.81 12.24
N VAL A 237 -1.49 1.45 13.29
CA VAL A 237 -2.86 1.98 13.30
C VAL A 237 -2.81 3.49 13.30
N GLN A 238 -3.34 4.11 12.26
CA GLN A 238 -3.46 5.55 12.14
C GLN A 238 -4.74 6.03 12.81
N ILE A 239 -4.68 7.11 13.57
CA ILE A 239 -5.82 7.65 14.32
C ILE A 239 -5.65 9.13 14.62
N GLY A 240 -6.77 9.86 14.74
CA GLY A 240 -6.80 11.25 15.18
C GLY A 240 -6.59 11.39 16.69
N ASP A 241 -6.36 12.63 17.09
CA ASP A 241 -6.08 13.05 18.47
C ASP A 241 -7.23 12.71 19.43
N GLU A 242 -8.46 12.73 18.94
CA GLU A 242 -9.66 12.52 19.75
C GLU A 242 -9.73 11.12 20.36
N ASN A 243 -9.24 10.10 19.68
CA ASN A 243 -9.40 8.70 20.07
C ASN A 243 -8.09 7.92 20.24
N VAL A 244 -6.94 8.56 20.05
CA VAL A 244 -5.63 7.89 20.16
C VAL A 244 -5.45 7.12 21.47
N HIS A 245 -5.90 7.66 22.60
CA HIS A 245 -5.81 7.05 23.91
C HIS A 245 -6.68 5.79 24.03
N ARG A 246 -7.89 5.79 23.42
CA ARG A 246 -8.79 4.63 23.44
C ARG A 246 -8.27 3.51 22.53
N VAL A 247 -7.84 3.89 21.32
CA VAL A 247 -7.28 2.94 20.35
C VAL A 247 -6.02 2.30 20.92
N ARG A 248 -5.16 3.06 21.61
CA ARG A 248 -3.99 2.53 22.28
C ARG A 248 -4.37 1.48 23.36
N ALA A 249 -5.36 1.77 24.19
CA ALA A 249 -5.81 0.83 25.23
C ALA A 249 -6.39 -0.47 24.63
N VAL A 250 -7.14 -0.38 23.52
CA VAL A 250 -7.64 -1.57 22.79
C VAL A 250 -6.47 -2.36 22.20
N MET A 251 -5.44 -1.72 21.65
CA MET A 251 -4.28 -2.41 21.13
C MET A 251 -3.43 -3.06 22.21
N ASP A 252 -3.28 -2.41 23.38
CA ASP A 252 -2.63 -3.02 24.54
C ASP A 252 -3.35 -4.31 24.97
N GLU A 253 -4.69 -4.33 24.93
CA GLU A 253 -5.48 -5.53 25.22
C GLU A 253 -5.30 -6.64 24.19
N VAL A 254 -5.31 -6.31 22.88
CA VAL A 254 -5.25 -7.30 21.81
C VAL A 254 -3.84 -7.85 21.61
N PHE A 255 -2.82 -7.01 21.64
CA PHE A 255 -1.44 -7.39 21.32
C PHE A 255 -0.56 -7.66 22.55
N GLY A 256 -0.98 -7.21 23.74
CA GLY A 256 -0.13 -7.14 24.94
C GLY A 256 0.68 -5.83 24.96
N ASP A 257 0.69 -5.15 26.12
CA ASP A 257 1.39 -3.88 26.31
C ASP A 257 2.92 -4.01 26.13
N GLU A 258 3.48 -5.18 26.41
CA GLU A 258 4.88 -5.51 26.17
C GLU A 258 5.28 -5.49 24.70
N ASN A 259 4.34 -5.67 23.78
CA ASN A 259 4.56 -5.64 22.33
C ASN A 259 4.42 -4.24 21.71
N PHE A 260 4.17 -3.24 22.52
CA PHE A 260 4.17 -1.85 22.08
C PHE A 260 5.57 -1.41 21.66
N ILE A 261 5.66 -0.81 20.47
CA ILE A 261 6.92 -0.28 19.93
C ILE A 261 6.98 1.23 20.09
N SER A 262 6.02 1.97 19.52
CA SER A 262 6.04 3.43 19.57
C SER A 262 4.68 4.04 19.24
N GLN A 263 4.45 5.24 19.78
CA GLN A 263 3.44 6.16 19.29
C GLN A 263 4.14 7.25 18.49
N ILE A 264 3.80 7.36 17.21
CA ILE A 264 4.39 8.31 16.27
C ILE A 264 3.40 9.45 16.08
N VAL A 265 3.88 10.69 16.15
CA VAL A 265 3.12 11.89 15.83
C VAL A 265 3.61 12.43 14.49
N PHE A 266 2.71 12.68 13.55
CA PHE A 266 3.09 13.25 12.26
C PHE A 266 2.22 14.47 11.91
N GLU A 267 2.83 15.47 11.29
CA GLU A 267 2.15 16.68 10.89
C GLU A 267 1.46 16.50 9.53
N LYS A 268 0.13 16.76 9.48
CA LYS A 268 -0.68 16.69 8.25
C LYS A 268 -0.88 18.03 7.56
N THR A 269 -0.92 19.12 8.31
CA THR A 269 -1.12 20.49 7.80
C THR A 269 -0.28 21.51 8.57
N SER A 270 -0.05 22.67 7.96
CA SER A 270 0.76 23.75 8.59
C SER A 270 -0.06 24.78 9.36
N SER A 271 -1.33 24.93 9.05
CA SER A 271 -2.24 25.87 9.77
C SER A 271 -3.69 25.60 9.42
N THR A 272 -4.56 25.72 10.40
CA THR A 272 -6.02 25.85 10.23
C THR A 272 -6.46 27.06 11.03
N SER A 273 -7.32 27.91 10.47
CA SER A 273 -7.97 28.99 11.20
C SER A 273 -9.19 28.40 11.91
N THR A 274 -9.10 28.19 13.20
CA THR A 274 -10.20 27.73 14.05
C THR A 274 -10.38 28.68 15.21
N GLU A 275 -11.58 28.75 15.82
CA GLU A 275 -11.84 29.50 17.03
C GLU A 275 -11.15 28.89 18.26
N GLU A 276 -10.76 27.62 18.19
CA GLU A 276 -10.04 26.86 19.22
C GLU A 276 -8.62 26.49 18.77
N MET A 277 -7.88 25.76 19.61
CA MET A 277 -6.54 25.27 19.27
C MET A 277 -6.63 24.28 18.10
N ALA A 278 -5.95 24.61 17.00
CA ALA A 278 -5.97 23.79 15.79
C ALA A 278 -5.20 22.47 15.96
N SER A 279 -5.82 21.33 15.63
CA SER A 279 -5.13 20.05 15.51
C SER A 279 -4.45 19.97 14.14
N ILE A 280 -3.12 19.97 14.13
CA ILE A 280 -2.28 19.92 12.91
C ILE A 280 -1.62 18.55 12.68
N SER A 281 -1.79 17.60 13.58
CA SER A 281 -1.15 16.30 13.57
C SER A 281 -2.14 15.17 13.74
N ASP A 282 -1.74 13.98 13.26
CA ASP A 282 -2.36 12.70 13.58
C ASP A 282 -1.33 11.77 14.19
N HIS A 283 -1.78 10.62 14.64
CA HIS A 283 -0.99 9.62 15.36
C HIS A 283 -0.96 8.30 14.62
N ILE A 284 0.17 7.59 14.75
CA ILE A 284 0.30 6.18 14.37
C ILE A 284 0.70 5.42 15.63
N ILE A 285 -0.08 4.40 15.97
CA ILE A 285 0.24 3.49 17.07
C ILE A 285 0.86 2.24 16.46
N TRP A 286 2.09 1.93 16.87
CA TRP A 286 2.87 0.82 16.34
C TRP A 286 3.03 -0.28 17.38
N PHE A 287 2.56 -1.48 17.03
CA PHE A 287 2.77 -2.72 17.77
C PHE A 287 3.48 -3.76 16.91
N ALA A 288 4.24 -4.62 17.56
CA ALA A 288 4.73 -5.86 16.98
C ALA A 288 3.80 -7.03 17.33
N LYS A 289 3.81 -8.10 16.55
CA LYS A 289 3.23 -9.39 16.94
C LYS A 289 3.97 -9.95 18.15
N SER A 290 5.30 -9.92 18.09
CA SER A 290 6.22 -10.34 19.15
C SER A 290 7.43 -9.41 19.18
N ARG A 291 7.55 -8.58 20.21
CA ARG A 291 8.63 -7.59 20.32
C ARG A 291 10.04 -8.20 20.28
N PRO A 292 10.31 -9.37 20.86
CA PRO A 292 11.63 -9.99 20.75
C PRO A 292 12.01 -10.40 19.32
N SER A 293 11.02 -10.64 18.45
CA SER A 293 11.22 -11.19 17.09
C SER A 293 10.94 -10.19 15.98
N PHE A 294 10.42 -8.98 16.28
CA PHE A 294 9.96 -8.05 15.26
C PHE A 294 11.08 -7.57 14.34
N LYS A 295 10.74 -7.41 13.07
CA LYS A 295 11.64 -6.88 12.07
C LYS A 295 11.70 -5.35 12.18
N PHE A 296 12.93 -4.81 12.33
CA PHE A 296 13.16 -3.37 12.36
C PHE A 296 14.31 -2.97 11.45
N ARG A 297 14.05 -1.98 10.60
CA ARG A 297 15.03 -1.30 9.75
C ARG A 297 15.05 0.17 10.14
N ALA A 298 16.19 0.65 10.61
CA ALA A 298 16.32 2.05 10.99
C ALA A 298 16.15 2.95 9.76
N ALA A 299 15.26 3.95 9.87
CA ALA A 299 15.09 4.99 8.89
C ALA A 299 15.94 6.21 9.28
N TYR A 300 16.55 6.86 8.30
CA TYR A 300 17.50 7.95 8.51
C TYR A 300 17.10 9.21 7.73
N ARG A 301 17.52 10.36 8.25
CA ARG A 301 17.54 11.62 7.51
C ARG A 301 18.94 12.20 7.51
N MET A 302 19.30 12.94 6.45
CA MET A 302 20.58 13.64 6.39
C MET A 302 20.66 14.70 7.49
N LYS A 303 21.79 14.78 8.17
CA LYS A 303 22.10 15.88 9.11
C LYS A 303 22.17 17.20 8.38
N VAL A 304 21.47 18.21 8.87
CA VAL A 304 21.55 19.60 8.41
C VAL A 304 22.14 20.45 9.53
N LEU A 305 23.19 21.21 9.23
CA LEU A 305 23.84 22.08 10.23
C LEU A 305 22.81 23.08 10.77
N GLY A 306 22.84 23.33 12.09
CA GLY A 306 21.93 24.23 12.77
C GLY A 306 20.61 23.59 13.21
N GLU A 307 20.23 22.40 12.70
CA GLU A 307 19.03 21.69 13.12
C GLU A 307 19.25 20.79 14.34
N THR A 308 18.15 20.28 14.90
CA THR A 308 18.17 19.31 16.00
C THR A 308 19.04 18.11 15.65
N GLY A 309 19.95 17.71 16.54
CA GLY A 309 20.91 16.64 16.35
C GLY A 309 22.24 17.08 15.74
N THR A 310 22.39 18.36 15.35
CA THR A 310 23.64 18.92 14.80
C THR A 310 24.16 20.13 15.55
N THR A 311 23.48 20.60 16.57
CA THR A 311 23.83 21.81 17.35
C THR A 311 25.22 21.77 17.99
N GLN A 312 25.78 20.57 18.20
CA GLN A 312 27.13 20.34 18.74
C GLN A 312 28.25 20.45 17.68
N TYR A 313 27.92 20.43 16.37
CA TYR A 313 28.86 20.50 15.27
C TYR A 313 29.21 21.94 14.95
N VAL A 314 30.03 22.54 15.80
CA VAL A 314 30.37 23.98 15.77
C VAL A 314 31.82 24.25 15.41
N TRP A 315 32.59 23.21 15.13
CA TRP A 315 34.03 23.33 14.81
C TRP A 315 34.32 22.93 13.36
N PHE A 316 35.30 23.60 12.77
CA PHE A 316 35.76 23.33 11.42
C PHE A 316 37.25 23.06 11.43
N ASP A 317 37.66 21.95 10.81
CA ASP A 317 39.09 21.59 10.64
C ASP A 317 39.69 22.32 9.43
N GLU A 318 40.58 23.26 9.67
CA GLU A 318 41.29 23.97 8.62
C GLU A 318 42.45 23.13 8.03
N GLY A 319 42.71 21.96 8.62
CA GLY A 319 43.81 21.06 8.26
C GLY A 319 45.12 21.41 8.96
N GLY A 320 46.03 20.43 9.03
CA GLY A 320 47.29 20.58 9.68
C GLY A 320 47.27 20.73 11.21
N GLY A 321 46.13 20.46 11.83
CA GLY A 321 45.91 20.56 13.29
C GLY A 321 45.35 21.90 13.73
N PHE A 322 44.93 22.74 12.80
CA PHE A 322 44.28 24.02 13.06
C PHE A 322 42.75 23.90 12.96
N ASP A 323 42.07 24.51 13.92
CA ASP A 323 40.61 24.48 14.02
C ASP A 323 40.04 25.89 14.19
N LYS A 324 38.94 26.17 13.53
CA LYS A 324 38.15 27.37 13.79
C LYS A 324 36.73 27.02 14.28
N ARG A 325 36.13 27.95 15.02
CA ARG A 325 34.72 27.85 15.35
C ARG A 325 33.93 28.42 14.17
N LEU A 326 32.84 27.70 13.79
CA LEU A 326 31.92 28.17 12.76
C LEU A 326 31.16 29.43 13.23
N SER A 327 31.00 30.39 12.32
CA SER A 327 30.16 31.57 12.51
C SER A 327 28.66 31.21 12.48
N ALA A 328 27.79 32.11 12.92
CA ALA A 328 26.34 31.93 12.87
C ALA A 328 25.83 31.71 11.43
N ASP A 329 26.40 32.42 10.46
CA ASP A 329 26.03 32.29 9.04
C ASP A 329 26.47 30.96 8.44
N GLU A 330 27.65 30.42 8.83
CA GLU A 330 28.11 29.10 8.43
C GLU A 330 27.23 27.98 9.06
N LEU A 331 26.76 28.17 10.29
CA LEU A 331 25.86 27.24 10.99
C LEU A 331 24.44 27.26 10.43
N SER A 332 23.94 28.42 9.97
CA SER A 332 22.60 28.54 9.39
C SER A 332 22.46 27.94 7.99
N GLY A 333 23.56 27.45 7.40
CA GLY A 333 23.58 26.89 6.05
C GLY A 333 23.48 27.92 4.92
N ASN A 334 23.50 29.20 5.23
CA ASN A 334 23.47 30.28 4.24
C ASN A 334 24.80 30.44 3.49
N SER A 335 25.88 29.83 3.99
CA SER A 335 27.18 29.80 3.34
C SER A 335 27.39 28.53 2.53
N SER A 336 27.41 28.63 1.21
CA SER A 336 27.64 27.50 0.29
C SER A 336 29.11 27.01 0.28
N THR A 337 29.98 27.67 1.05
CA THR A 337 31.44 27.45 1.01
C THR A 337 31.97 26.51 2.08
N THR A 338 31.13 26.09 3.06
CA THR A 338 31.61 25.25 4.17
C THR A 338 31.63 23.78 3.76
N ASP A 339 32.82 23.20 3.65
CA ASP A 339 32.99 21.76 3.41
C ASP A 339 32.52 20.96 4.63
N ARG A 340 31.36 20.33 4.48
CA ARG A 340 30.69 19.54 5.53
C ARG A 340 31.52 18.37 6.06
N ASN A 341 32.45 17.85 5.23
CA ASN A 341 33.34 16.75 5.63
C ASN A 341 34.36 17.16 6.68
N ARG A 342 34.60 18.47 6.82
CA ARG A 342 35.56 19.06 7.76
C ARG A 342 34.93 19.66 9.01
N VAL A 343 33.57 19.57 9.13
CA VAL A 343 32.85 20.01 10.30
C VAL A 343 32.83 18.92 11.36
N PHE A 344 33.10 19.26 12.62
CA PHE A 344 33.13 18.28 13.70
C PHE A 344 32.54 18.80 15.02
N ALA A 345 32.16 17.85 15.86
CA ALA A 345 31.82 18.03 17.27
C ALA A 345 32.93 17.54 18.18
N CYS A 346 33.03 18.09 19.40
CA CYS A 346 33.93 17.62 20.44
C CYS A 346 33.12 16.77 21.45
N ASP A 347 33.32 15.46 21.42
CA ASP A 347 32.72 14.53 22.34
C ASP A 347 33.64 14.18 23.51
N ASN A 348 33.00 13.77 24.63
CA ASN A 348 33.74 13.36 25.81
C ASN A 348 34.49 12.04 25.54
N LEU A 349 35.81 12.06 25.73
CA LEU A 349 36.69 10.88 25.60
C LEU A 349 36.76 10.03 26.87
N THR A 350 36.16 10.48 27.98
CA THR A 350 36.20 9.83 29.28
C THR A 350 34.87 9.17 29.65
N SER A 351 34.92 8.11 30.43
CA SER A 351 33.81 7.42 31.07
C SER A 351 33.79 7.73 32.57
N GLN A 352 32.60 7.76 33.18
CA GLN A 352 32.44 7.93 34.63
C GLN A 352 32.72 6.64 35.42
N ARG A 353 33.00 5.51 34.75
CA ARG A 353 33.37 4.27 35.37
C ARG A 353 34.65 4.48 36.22
N PRO A 354 34.72 4.04 37.52
CA PRO A 354 35.93 4.08 38.30
C PRO A 354 37.10 3.34 37.61
N ALA A 355 38.31 3.86 37.74
CA ALA A 355 39.49 3.25 37.17
C ALA A 355 39.79 1.88 37.82
N GLN A 356 40.21 0.90 37.02
CA GLN A 356 40.69 -0.41 37.45
C GLN A 356 42.11 -0.58 36.94
N GLY A 357 42.88 -1.48 37.56
CA GLY A 357 44.35 -1.58 37.52
C GLY A 357 45.03 -1.54 36.13
N THR A 358 44.31 -1.80 35.04
CA THR A 358 44.90 -1.73 33.65
C THR A 358 44.48 -0.47 32.91
N ASP A 359 43.66 0.39 33.49
CA ASP A 359 43.15 1.59 32.85
C ASP A 359 44.21 2.67 32.72
N VAL A 360 44.19 3.41 31.59
CA VAL A 360 45.13 4.51 31.36
C VAL A 360 44.77 5.69 32.26
N THR A 361 45.73 6.07 33.12
CA THR A 361 45.58 7.18 34.08
C THR A 361 46.11 8.50 33.56
N SER A 362 47.02 8.47 32.56
CA SER A 362 47.58 9.66 31.89
C SER A 362 47.92 9.30 30.45
N PHE A 363 47.73 10.27 29.55
CA PHE A 363 48.13 10.17 28.12
C PHE A 363 48.79 11.47 27.67
N ASP A 364 49.96 11.34 27.09
CA ASP A 364 50.75 12.48 26.57
C ASP A 364 50.29 12.77 25.12
N TYR A 365 49.85 14.02 24.89
CA TYR A 365 49.43 14.48 23.59
C TYR A 365 50.01 15.87 23.31
N ASN A 366 50.78 16.00 22.21
CA ASN A 366 51.45 17.25 21.79
C ASN A 366 52.23 17.91 22.92
N GLY A 367 53.00 17.12 23.70
CA GLY A 367 53.86 17.59 24.79
C GLY A 367 53.14 17.93 26.09
N ALA A 368 51.82 17.67 26.19
CA ALA A 368 51.03 17.89 27.41
C ALA A 368 50.43 16.58 27.91
N ALA A 369 50.43 16.36 29.22
CA ALA A 369 49.84 15.19 29.85
C ALA A 369 48.37 15.44 30.18
N PHE A 370 47.47 14.56 29.72
CA PHE A 370 46.04 14.63 29.98
C PHE A 370 45.60 13.44 30.82
N THR A 371 44.71 13.70 31.79
CA THR A 371 44.15 12.67 32.69
C THR A 371 42.65 12.57 32.52
N PRO A 372 42.07 11.38 32.72
CA PRO A 372 40.61 11.21 32.62
C PRO A 372 39.84 11.75 33.83
N GLY A 373 40.51 12.40 34.80
CA GLY A 373 39.93 12.89 36.04
C GLY A 373 39.52 11.72 36.99
N LYS A 374 38.28 11.73 37.48
CA LYS A 374 37.75 10.66 38.36
C LYS A 374 37.31 9.39 37.62
N GLY A 375 37.27 9.40 36.30
CA GLY A 375 36.86 8.28 35.46
C GLY A 375 38.03 7.59 34.75
N THR A 376 37.75 6.97 33.61
CA THR A 376 38.71 6.33 32.74
C THR A 376 38.56 6.88 31.31
N PHE A 377 39.58 6.74 30.49
CA PHE A 377 39.44 6.93 29.05
C PHE A 377 38.55 5.81 28.47
N LYS A 378 37.83 6.10 27.38
CA LYS A 378 36.91 5.15 26.70
C LYS A 378 37.67 4.07 25.89
N THR A 379 38.99 4.15 25.81
CA THR A 379 39.88 3.19 25.13
C THR A 379 41.21 3.10 25.87
N ASP A 380 42.01 2.09 25.54
CA ASP A 380 43.36 1.86 26.08
C ASP A 380 44.39 2.78 25.46
N ALA A 381 45.68 2.62 25.85
CA ALA A 381 46.76 3.44 25.38
C ALA A 381 47.01 3.30 23.88
N ILE A 382 46.86 2.11 23.33
CA ILE A 382 47.00 1.86 21.87
C ILE A 382 45.92 2.59 21.11
N GLY A 383 44.64 2.44 21.54
CA GLY A 383 43.53 3.13 20.94
C GLY A 383 43.64 4.67 21.02
N LEU A 384 44.13 5.21 22.14
CA LEU A 384 44.42 6.64 22.26
C LEU A 384 45.51 7.07 21.25
N SER A 385 46.53 6.25 21.03
CA SER A 385 47.56 6.51 20.01
C SER A 385 46.99 6.49 18.59
N HIS A 386 46.10 5.55 18.28
CA HIS A 386 45.40 5.51 16.98
C HIS A 386 44.56 6.77 16.78
N LEU A 387 43.83 7.20 17.79
CA LEU A 387 43.04 8.44 17.74
C LEU A 387 43.89 9.68 17.55
N ALA A 388 45.08 9.73 18.23
CA ALA A 388 46.05 10.81 18.08
C ALA A 388 46.61 10.86 16.66
N ARG A 389 47.08 9.70 16.13
CA ARG A 389 47.61 9.55 14.78
C ARG A 389 46.58 9.82 13.70
N GLY A 390 45.31 9.46 13.97
CA GLY A 390 44.15 9.74 13.09
C GLY A 390 43.67 11.20 13.14
N GLY A 391 44.34 12.08 13.93
CA GLY A 391 43.89 13.47 14.05
C GLY A 391 42.53 13.64 14.74
N ARG A 392 42.12 12.66 15.56
CA ARG A 392 40.78 12.58 16.19
C ARG A 392 40.77 13.12 17.64
N LEU A 393 41.83 13.71 18.10
CA LEU A 393 41.93 14.29 19.44
C LEU A 393 42.05 15.82 19.38
N ARG A 394 41.45 16.48 20.38
CA ARG A 394 41.48 17.93 20.55
C ARG A 394 41.57 18.28 22.03
N PRO A 395 42.61 19.06 22.43
CA PRO A 395 42.69 19.61 23.76
C PRO A 395 41.69 20.75 23.95
N ILE A 396 40.94 20.74 25.05
CA ILE A 396 40.09 21.84 25.50
C ILE A 396 40.40 22.06 26.99
N GLY A 397 41.18 23.10 27.27
CA GLY A 397 41.69 23.33 28.63
C GLY A 397 42.51 22.15 29.16
N LYS A 398 42.08 21.54 30.29
CA LYS A 398 42.75 20.38 30.86
C LYS A 398 42.18 19.03 30.38
N SER A 399 41.21 19.06 29.47
CA SER A 399 40.53 17.85 28.98
C SER A 399 40.93 17.54 27.54
N LEU A 400 41.07 16.25 27.25
CA LEU A 400 41.24 15.76 25.92
C LEU A 400 39.90 15.26 25.39
N MET A 401 39.44 15.78 24.23
CA MET A 401 38.18 15.50 23.62
C MET A 401 38.33 14.72 22.32
N TYR A 402 37.32 13.91 21.99
CA TYR A 402 37.23 13.21 20.71
C TYR A 402 36.61 14.11 19.64
N ARG A 403 37.29 14.22 18.49
CA ARG A 403 36.76 14.91 17.30
C ARG A 403 35.89 13.94 16.49
N ARG A 404 34.59 14.15 16.52
CA ARG A 404 33.63 13.39 15.72
C ARG A 404 33.20 14.24 14.53
N PHE A 405 33.64 13.86 13.34
CA PHE A 405 33.26 14.58 12.12
C PHE A 405 31.83 14.33 11.73
N LEU A 406 31.20 15.32 11.08
CA LEU A 406 29.84 15.19 10.55
C LEU A 406 29.77 14.06 9.53
N ALA A 407 30.83 13.89 8.71
CA ALA A 407 30.95 12.84 7.71
C ALA A 407 31.16 11.44 8.30
N ASP A 408 31.52 11.29 9.58
CA ASP A 408 31.70 9.98 10.22
C ASP A 408 30.36 9.21 10.28
N PHE A 409 29.26 9.93 10.46
CA PHE A 409 27.89 9.42 10.37
C PHE A 409 26.98 10.58 9.96
N PRO A 410 26.81 10.83 8.64
CA PRO A 410 26.16 12.03 8.13
C PRO A 410 24.64 12.04 8.26
N VAL A 411 24.09 11.02 8.93
CA VAL A 411 22.63 10.85 9.11
C VAL A 411 22.26 10.82 10.59
N VAL A 412 20.97 11.05 10.85
CA VAL A 412 20.35 10.90 12.17
C VAL A 412 19.15 9.96 12.04
N PRO A 413 18.99 9.00 12.98
CA PRO A 413 17.80 8.16 12.99
C PRO A 413 16.52 9.00 13.11
N ILE A 414 15.49 8.61 12.40
CA ILE A 414 14.17 9.23 12.50
C ILE A 414 13.56 8.81 13.85
N ALA A 415 13.12 9.79 14.63
CA ALA A 415 12.42 9.58 15.89
C ALA A 415 10.91 9.50 15.65
N ASN A 416 10.13 9.42 16.71
CA ASN A 416 8.67 9.28 16.68
C ASN A 416 7.90 10.60 16.47
N TYR A 417 8.57 11.68 16.06
CA TYR A 417 7.94 12.93 15.65
C TYR A 417 8.33 13.28 14.21
N TRP A 418 7.34 13.29 13.31
CA TRP A 418 7.55 13.49 11.88
C TRP A 418 6.95 14.82 11.41
N ASN A 419 7.78 15.82 11.26
CA ASN A 419 7.39 17.16 10.78
C ASN A 419 7.70 17.39 9.29
N ASP A 420 8.31 16.44 8.63
CA ASP A 420 8.77 16.51 7.23
C ASP A 420 7.94 15.66 6.25
N VAL A 421 6.74 15.22 6.69
CA VAL A 421 5.84 14.35 5.92
C VAL A 421 4.60 15.07 5.41
N LYS A 422 4.53 16.40 5.59
CA LYS A 422 3.39 17.22 5.15
C LYS A 422 3.14 17.05 3.65
N MET A 423 1.88 16.85 3.28
CA MET A 423 1.47 16.92 1.88
C MET A 423 1.58 18.38 1.41
N THR A 424 2.61 18.66 0.59
CA THR A 424 2.71 19.96 -0.09
C THR A 424 1.97 19.85 -1.42
N GLY A 425 0.96 20.70 -1.64
CA GLY A 425 0.02 20.61 -2.77
C GLY A 425 0.61 20.61 -4.19
N PHE A 426 1.93 20.59 -4.32
CA PHE A 426 2.67 20.49 -5.59
C PHE A 426 3.32 19.12 -5.84
N SER A 427 3.38 18.24 -4.82
CA SER A 427 4.13 16.97 -4.93
C SER A 427 3.26 15.73 -5.08
N GLU A 428 2.02 15.74 -4.59
CA GLU A 428 1.11 14.60 -4.65
C GLU A 428 -0.29 15.05 -5.09
N GLU A 429 -0.83 14.44 -6.15
CA GLU A 429 -2.23 14.66 -6.55
C GLU A 429 -3.13 13.94 -5.54
N LYS A 430 -3.94 14.70 -4.81
CA LYS A 430 -4.95 14.16 -3.90
C LYS A 430 -6.11 13.59 -4.71
N THR A 431 -6.27 12.27 -4.74
CA THR A 431 -7.32 11.57 -5.49
C THR A 431 -8.51 11.18 -4.64
N TYR A 432 -8.35 11.12 -3.31
CA TYR A 432 -9.38 10.73 -2.36
C TYR A 432 -9.50 11.77 -1.23
N ILE A 433 -10.69 11.86 -0.62
CA ILE A 433 -10.98 12.94 0.35
C ILE A 433 -10.11 12.89 1.60
N VAL A 434 -9.89 11.70 2.15
CA VAL A 434 -9.10 11.43 3.38
C VAL A 434 -7.80 10.70 3.07
N GLN A 435 -7.10 11.10 2.04
CA GLN A 435 -5.86 10.44 1.62
C GLN A 435 -4.69 10.79 2.54
N THR A 436 -4.04 9.76 3.08
CA THR A 436 -2.76 9.88 3.81
C THR A 436 -1.59 10.06 2.85
N GLY A 437 -0.62 10.90 3.26
CA GLY A 437 0.58 11.16 2.47
C GLY A 437 1.44 9.90 2.28
N GLN A 438 1.95 9.67 1.07
CA GLN A 438 2.74 8.47 0.73
C GLN A 438 3.93 8.28 1.66
N LYS A 439 4.64 9.35 2.01
CA LYS A 439 5.85 9.32 2.84
C LYS A 439 5.61 8.78 4.25
N VAL A 440 4.40 8.93 4.79
CA VAL A 440 4.01 8.37 6.10
C VAL A 440 3.97 6.86 6.03
N ILE A 441 3.22 6.34 5.05
CA ILE A 441 3.07 4.89 4.83
C ILE A 441 4.41 4.27 4.41
N GLU A 442 5.16 4.93 3.53
CA GLU A 442 6.50 4.51 3.09
C GLU A 442 7.43 4.25 4.27
N ARG A 443 7.50 5.18 5.23
CA ARG A 443 8.33 4.99 6.42
C ARG A 443 7.90 3.81 7.26
N CYS A 444 6.59 3.63 7.48
CA CYS A 444 6.09 2.48 8.22
C CYS A 444 6.48 1.16 7.54
N LEU A 445 6.28 1.06 6.24
CA LEU A 445 6.61 -0.13 5.47
C LEU A 445 8.13 -0.41 5.45
N LEU A 446 8.94 0.61 5.18
CA LEU A 446 10.40 0.45 5.13
C LEU A 446 11.01 0.05 6.46
N MET A 447 10.43 0.52 7.59
CA MET A 447 10.90 0.14 8.93
C MET A 447 10.57 -1.30 9.30
N ALA A 448 9.47 -1.88 8.78
CA ALA A 448 8.94 -3.16 9.24
C ALA A 448 9.01 -4.30 8.23
N THR A 449 9.39 -4.02 6.98
CA THR A 449 9.35 -5.00 5.88
C THR A 449 10.61 -4.99 5.01
N ASP A 450 10.84 -6.11 4.31
CA ASP A 450 11.82 -6.23 3.22
C ASP A 450 11.10 -6.45 1.87
N PRO A 451 11.76 -6.24 0.72
CA PRO A 451 11.21 -6.61 -0.58
C PRO A 451 10.73 -8.05 -0.61
N GLY A 452 9.57 -8.29 -1.23
CA GLY A 452 8.91 -9.59 -1.26
C GLY A 452 8.04 -9.93 -0.04
N ASP A 453 8.11 -9.17 1.07
CA ASP A 453 7.21 -9.34 2.21
C ASP A 453 5.77 -8.95 1.85
N LEU A 454 4.82 -9.53 2.57
CA LEU A 454 3.38 -9.28 2.37
C LEU A 454 2.88 -8.15 3.28
N VAL A 455 2.25 -7.17 2.67
CA VAL A 455 1.58 -6.03 3.31
C VAL A 455 0.08 -6.17 3.19
N LEU A 456 -0.66 -5.95 4.25
CA LEU A 456 -2.12 -5.92 4.28
C LEU A 456 -2.63 -4.53 4.67
N ASP A 457 -3.59 -4.03 3.93
CA ASP A 457 -4.35 -2.80 4.22
C ASP A 457 -5.84 -3.14 4.31
N PRO A 458 -6.42 -3.20 5.54
CA PRO A 458 -7.85 -3.50 5.72
C PRO A 458 -8.79 -2.35 5.35
N THR A 459 -8.26 -1.19 4.98
CA THR A 459 -9.00 0.06 4.73
C THR A 459 -8.42 0.82 3.54
N CYS A 460 -8.52 0.22 2.37
CA CYS A 460 -7.84 0.61 1.11
C CYS A 460 -7.92 2.12 0.79
N GLY A 461 -9.12 2.72 0.90
CA GLY A 461 -9.35 4.09 0.45
C GLY A 461 -8.87 4.31 -0.99
N SER A 462 -7.94 5.23 -1.20
CA SER A 462 -7.34 5.51 -2.52
C SER A 462 -6.24 4.54 -2.95
N GLY A 463 -5.99 3.45 -2.22
CA GLY A 463 -4.93 2.49 -2.51
C GLY A 463 -3.52 2.98 -2.27
N THR A 464 -3.32 3.92 -1.34
CA THR A 464 -1.97 4.49 -1.10
C THR A 464 -1.01 3.44 -0.57
N THR A 465 -1.46 2.59 0.37
CA THR A 465 -0.63 1.50 0.92
C THR A 465 -0.23 0.51 -0.17
N ALA A 466 -1.18 0.10 -1.03
CA ALA A 466 -0.89 -0.81 -2.14
C ALA A 466 0.11 -0.19 -3.14
N ALA A 467 -0.06 1.10 -3.48
CA ALA A 467 0.86 1.81 -4.37
C ALA A 467 2.27 1.93 -3.78
N VAL A 468 2.39 2.22 -2.48
CA VAL A 468 3.68 2.28 -1.78
C VAL A 468 4.31 0.88 -1.68
N ALA A 469 3.53 -0.14 -1.32
CA ALA A 469 4.03 -1.52 -1.26
C ALA A 469 4.56 -1.98 -2.63
N GLU A 470 3.81 -1.72 -3.70
CA GLU A 470 4.25 -1.97 -5.08
C GLU A 470 5.54 -1.22 -5.39
N GLN A 471 5.62 0.09 -5.09
CA GLN A 471 6.82 0.90 -5.34
C GLN A 471 8.07 0.28 -4.74
N TRP A 472 7.96 -0.26 -3.54
CA TRP A 472 9.08 -0.80 -2.79
C TRP A 472 9.24 -2.33 -2.94
N GLY A 473 8.56 -2.95 -3.91
CA GLY A 473 8.72 -4.37 -4.23
C GLY A 473 8.14 -5.32 -3.19
N ARG A 474 7.13 -4.86 -2.42
CA ARG A 474 6.37 -5.68 -1.49
C ARG A 474 5.16 -6.24 -2.21
N ARG A 475 4.70 -7.41 -1.75
CA ARG A 475 3.40 -7.96 -2.12
C ARG A 475 2.33 -7.25 -1.30
N TRP A 476 1.13 -7.11 -1.84
CA TRP A 476 0.07 -6.40 -1.13
C TRP A 476 -1.30 -7.05 -1.29
N ILE A 477 -2.09 -6.91 -0.25
CA ILE A 477 -3.53 -7.18 -0.22
C ILE A 477 -4.18 -5.94 0.36
N THR A 478 -5.23 -5.42 -0.30
CA THR A 478 -5.98 -4.28 0.18
C THR A 478 -7.48 -4.56 0.14
N ILE A 479 -8.20 -4.08 1.15
CA ILE A 479 -9.62 -4.39 1.36
C ILE A 479 -10.38 -3.08 1.51
N ASP A 480 -11.56 -2.99 0.93
CA ASP A 480 -12.51 -1.89 1.19
C ASP A 480 -13.95 -2.37 1.03
N THR A 481 -14.86 -1.73 1.72
CA THR A 481 -16.30 -1.88 1.51
C THR A 481 -16.81 -0.98 0.39
N SER A 482 -16.05 0.02 -0.03
CA SER A 482 -16.42 1.01 -1.05
C SER A 482 -15.96 0.61 -2.44
N ARG A 483 -16.91 0.45 -3.37
CA ARG A 483 -16.65 0.26 -4.80
C ARG A 483 -15.96 1.48 -5.41
N VAL A 484 -16.35 2.69 -4.97
CA VAL A 484 -15.73 3.95 -5.43
C VAL A 484 -14.26 3.99 -5.03
N ALA A 485 -13.94 3.64 -3.77
CA ALA A 485 -12.56 3.57 -3.29
C ALA A 485 -11.74 2.57 -4.13
N LEU A 486 -12.24 1.35 -4.31
CA LEU A 486 -11.56 0.32 -5.11
C LEU A 486 -11.43 0.70 -6.59
N ALA A 487 -12.43 1.36 -7.19
CA ALA A 487 -12.35 1.84 -8.58
C ALA A 487 -11.23 2.89 -8.75
N LEU A 488 -11.11 3.82 -7.79
CA LEU A 488 -10.04 4.82 -7.77
C LEU A 488 -8.66 4.19 -7.54
N ALA A 489 -8.56 3.27 -6.57
CA ALA A 489 -7.33 2.54 -6.28
C ALA A 489 -6.87 1.70 -7.49
N ARG A 490 -7.81 1.00 -8.15
CA ARG A 490 -7.55 0.22 -9.37
C ARG A 490 -7.00 1.11 -10.49
N ALA A 491 -7.67 2.20 -10.82
CA ALA A 491 -7.23 3.12 -11.86
C ALA A 491 -5.83 3.69 -11.54
N ARG A 492 -5.58 4.07 -10.28
CA ARG A 492 -4.29 4.56 -9.81
C ARG A 492 -3.18 3.53 -10.00
N ILE A 493 -3.38 2.28 -9.59
CA ILE A 493 -2.37 1.22 -9.67
C ILE A 493 -2.11 0.81 -11.12
N MET A 494 -3.16 0.70 -11.95
CA MET A 494 -3.05 0.37 -13.37
C MET A 494 -2.23 1.39 -14.16
N GLY A 495 -2.40 2.69 -13.85
CA GLY A 495 -1.75 3.79 -14.55
C GLY A 495 -0.45 4.28 -13.91
N ALA A 496 -0.06 3.74 -12.75
CA ALA A 496 1.09 4.22 -12.01
C ALA A 496 2.41 3.87 -12.70
N ARG A 497 3.33 4.83 -12.62
CA ARG A 497 4.73 4.60 -12.95
C ARG A 497 5.54 4.45 -11.67
N TYR A 498 6.36 3.41 -11.61
CA TYR A 498 7.29 3.17 -10.51
C TYR A 498 8.75 3.24 -10.97
N PRO A 499 9.70 3.60 -10.08
CA PRO A 499 11.11 3.46 -10.37
C PRO A 499 11.49 1.96 -10.46
N PHE A 500 12.40 1.61 -11.35
CA PHE A 500 12.99 0.27 -11.38
C PHE A 500 14.25 0.26 -10.54
N TYR A 501 14.19 -0.31 -9.34
CA TYR A 501 15.33 -0.43 -8.45
C TYR A 501 16.22 -1.60 -8.85
N LEU A 502 17.54 -1.44 -8.73
CA LEU A 502 18.50 -2.51 -9.00
C LEU A 502 18.34 -3.63 -7.98
N LEU A 503 17.97 -4.81 -8.45
CA LEU A 503 17.86 -6.01 -7.61
C LEU A 503 19.25 -6.46 -7.20
N ALA A 504 19.45 -6.84 -5.94
CA ALA A 504 20.71 -7.41 -5.47
C ALA A 504 21.07 -8.70 -6.22
N ASP A 505 20.04 -9.46 -6.62
CA ASP A 505 20.14 -10.70 -7.41
C ASP A 505 20.01 -10.43 -8.92
N SER A 506 20.53 -9.33 -9.42
CA SER A 506 20.65 -9.04 -10.84
C SER A 506 22.09 -8.79 -11.24
N ARG A 507 22.43 -8.96 -12.52
CA ARG A 507 23.77 -8.69 -13.01
C ARG A 507 24.21 -7.24 -12.79
N GLU A 508 23.33 -6.32 -13.08
CA GLU A 508 23.52 -4.88 -12.84
C GLU A 508 23.69 -4.57 -11.34
N GLY A 509 22.91 -5.24 -10.50
CA GLY A 509 23.00 -5.13 -9.04
C GLY A 509 24.33 -5.64 -8.51
N GLN A 510 24.81 -6.80 -8.97
CA GLN A 510 26.13 -7.33 -8.60
C GLN A 510 27.28 -6.39 -8.99
N VAL A 511 27.20 -5.79 -10.18
CA VAL A 511 28.18 -4.78 -10.63
C VAL A 511 28.15 -3.53 -9.74
N GLN A 512 26.96 -3.05 -9.38
CA GLN A 512 26.83 -1.89 -8.50
C GLN A 512 27.32 -2.18 -7.08
N GLU A 513 27.01 -3.36 -6.53
CA GLU A 513 27.51 -3.82 -5.23
C GLU A 513 29.04 -3.94 -5.20
N ALA A 514 29.62 -4.45 -6.26
CA ALA A 514 31.07 -4.54 -6.42
C ALA A 514 31.74 -3.15 -6.40
N LYS A 515 31.15 -2.16 -7.07
CA LYS A 515 31.63 -0.78 -7.04
C LYS A 515 31.59 -0.17 -5.65
N LEU A 516 30.50 -0.43 -4.91
CA LEU A 516 30.30 0.08 -3.54
C LEU A 516 31.29 -0.55 -2.54
N SER A 517 31.55 -1.85 -2.71
CA SER A 517 32.42 -2.63 -1.81
C SER A 517 33.89 -2.62 -2.22
N GLY A 518 34.24 -2.05 -3.38
CA GLY A 518 35.59 -2.09 -3.94
C GLY A 518 36.07 -3.50 -4.31
N ARG A 519 35.12 -4.45 -4.53
CA ARG A 519 35.43 -5.84 -4.86
C ARG A 519 35.20 -6.12 -6.36
N VAL A 520 35.64 -7.28 -6.82
CA VAL A 520 35.32 -7.77 -8.17
C VAL A 520 33.87 -8.22 -8.19
N PRO A 521 33.07 -7.92 -9.25
CA PRO A 521 31.71 -8.41 -9.37
C PRO A 521 31.63 -9.93 -9.27
N SER A 522 30.63 -10.41 -8.54
CA SER A 522 30.34 -11.86 -8.45
C SER A 522 30.01 -12.43 -9.84
N GLU A 523 30.47 -13.66 -10.13
CA GLU A 523 30.11 -14.43 -11.33
C GLU A 523 28.96 -15.43 -11.07
N ALA A 524 28.36 -15.39 -9.88
CA ALA A 524 27.22 -16.24 -9.55
C ALA A 524 26.02 -15.96 -10.48
N ALA A 525 25.29 -17.00 -10.83
CA ALA A 525 24.06 -16.88 -11.59
C ALA A 525 23.03 -16.02 -10.82
N THR A 526 22.30 -15.21 -11.54
CA THR A 526 21.25 -14.34 -11.00
C THR A 526 19.89 -14.80 -11.49
N HIS A 527 18.85 -14.64 -10.66
CA HIS A 527 17.48 -15.07 -10.94
C HIS A 527 16.48 -13.91 -10.82
N ASP A 528 16.98 -12.67 -10.66
CA ASP A 528 16.16 -11.48 -10.43
C ASP A 528 15.20 -11.59 -9.22
N ASN A 529 15.61 -12.35 -8.19
CA ASN A 529 14.82 -12.61 -7.01
C ASN A 529 14.66 -11.34 -6.14
N VAL A 530 13.47 -10.80 -6.12
CA VAL A 530 13.11 -9.58 -5.36
C VAL A 530 13.36 -9.74 -3.86
N ARG A 531 13.21 -10.96 -3.31
CA ARG A 531 13.36 -11.23 -1.86
C ARG A 531 14.79 -11.04 -1.36
N LEU A 532 15.77 -11.08 -2.25
CA LEU A 532 17.16 -10.76 -1.91
C LEU A 532 17.40 -9.25 -1.81
N GLY A 533 16.38 -8.43 -2.04
CA GLY A 533 16.39 -6.99 -1.83
C GLY A 533 16.97 -6.21 -2.99
N PHE A 534 17.17 -4.91 -2.73
CA PHE A 534 17.75 -3.96 -3.67
C PHE A 534 19.19 -3.62 -3.29
N VAL A 535 19.93 -3.02 -4.20
CA VAL A 535 21.21 -2.38 -3.89
C VAL A 535 20.93 -0.97 -3.39
N TYR A 536 21.32 -0.67 -2.14
CA TYR A 536 21.03 0.60 -1.46
C TYR A 536 22.24 1.52 -1.40
N GLU A 537 21.99 2.84 -1.36
CA GLU A 537 23.00 3.78 -0.91
C GLU A 537 23.41 3.47 0.53
N ARG A 538 24.68 3.77 0.85
CA ARG A 538 25.27 3.51 2.16
C ARG A 538 25.91 4.74 2.72
N VAL A 539 25.89 4.88 4.02
CA VAL A 539 26.64 5.91 4.75
C VAL A 539 27.62 5.25 5.70
N PRO A 540 28.80 5.83 5.87
CA PRO A 540 29.76 5.32 6.83
C PRO A 540 29.24 5.52 8.26
N HIS A 541 29.60 4.58 9.13
CA HIS A 541 29.35 4.66 10.57
C HIS A 541 30.70 4.54 11.30
N ILE A 542 31.49 5.60 11.23
CA ILE A 542 32.81 5.66 11.86
C ILE A 542 32.62 6.01 13.33
N THR A 543 33.07 5.13 14.20
CA THR A 543 32.96 5.29 15.65
C THR A 543 34.37 5.45 16.28
N LEU A 544 34.44 5.98 17.50
CA LEU A 544 35.65 6.02 18.28
C LEU A 544 36.31 4.61 18.35
N LYS A 545 35.48 3.57 18.59
CA LYS A 545 35.94 2.20 18.73
C LYS A 545 36.54 1.64 17.42
N SER A 546 35.95 1.94 16.26
CA SER A 546 36.46 1.46 14.98
C SER A 546 37.83 2.07 14.65
N ILE A 547 38.04 3.33 15.03
CA ILE A 547 39.36 3.99 14.84
C ILE A 547 40.37 3.48 15.85
N ALA A 548 40.01 3.38 17.14
CA ALA A 548 40.91 2.92 18.20
C ALA A 548 41.42 1.48 17.95
N ASN A 549 40.62 0.63 17.30
CA ASN A 549 41.00 -0.76 16.99
C ASN A 549 41.65 -0.92 15.59
N ASN A 550 41.95 0.17 14.87
CA ASN A 550 42.49 0.10 13.52
C ASN A 550 44.02 0.04 13.54
N VAL A 551 44.59 -1.15 13.62
CA VAL A 551 46.05 -1.42 13.65
C VAL A 551 46.80 -0.97 12.38
N GLU A 552 46.10 -0.78 11.25
CA GLU A 552 46.72 -0.32 10.01
C GLU A 552 47.22 1.13 10.12
N ILE A 553 46.65 1.90 11.04
CA ILE A 553 47.09 3.26 11.34
C ILE A 553 48.56 3.26 11.78
N ASP A 554 49.01 2.26 12.55
CA ASP A 554 50.39 2.15 13.00
C ASP A 554 51.31 1.88 11.81
N VAL A 555 50.96 0.97 10.91
CA VAL A 555 51.77 0.64 9.72
C VAL A 555 51.89 1.86 8.81
N ILE A 556 50.80 2.57 8.54
CA ILE A 556 50.82 3.79 7.71
C ILE A 556 51.68 4.88 8.37
N TRP A 557 51.54 5.02 9.70
CA TRP A 557 52.31 5.99 10.45
C TRP A 557 53.82 5.71 10.38
N GLU A 558 54.22 4.46 10.71
CA GLU A 558 55.64 4.07 10.72
C GLU A 558 56.29 4.19 9.34
N ASP A 559 55.55 3.83 8.28
CA ASP A 559 56.07 3.96 6.91
C ASP A 559 56.23 5.43 6.49
N ALA A 560 55.30 6.28 6.82
CA ALA A 560 55.37 7.70 6.52
C ALA A 560 56.47 8.43 7.34
N GLN A 561 56.77 7.96 8.56
CA GLN A 561 57.83 8.54 9.39
C GLN A 561 59.23 8.37 8.77
N LYS A 562 59.44 7.34 7.96
CA LYS A 562 60.72 7.16 7.22
C LYS A 562 61.03 8.36 6.29
N THR A 563 60.01 9.06 5.84
CA THR A 563 60.13 10.26 4.99
C THR A 563 60.04 11.57 5.81
N LEU A 564 59.09 11.61 6.75
CA LEU A 564 58.79 12.82 7.52
C LEU A 564 59.88 13.19 8.51
N GLU A 565 60.49 12.21 9.20
CA GLU A 565 61.47 12.46 10.21
C GLU A 565 62.78 13.09 9.64
N PRO A 566 63.37 12.54 8.54
CA PRO A 566 64.52 13.19 7.90
C PRO A 566 64.24 14.62 7.40
N LEU A 567 63.02 14.86 6.87
CA LEU A 567 62.60 16.20 6.44
C LEU A 567 62.45 17.16 7.62
N ARG A 568 61.96 16.71 8.77
CA ARG A 568 61.84 17.49 10.00
C ARG A 568 63.23 17.85 10.55
N GLU A 569 64.14 16.88 10.62
CA GLU A 569 65.48 17.09 11.08
C GLU A 569 66.24 18.09 10.18
N LYS A 570 66.16 17.94 8.86
CA LYS A 570 66.67 18.88 7.88
C LYS A 570 66.14 20.29 8.04
N LEU A 571 64.78 20.43 8.17
CA LEU A 571 64.13 21.73 8.37
C LEU A 571 64.63 22.39 9.69
N ASN A 572 64.73 21.61 10.76
CA ASN A 572 65.26 22.07 12.05
C ASN A 572 66.71 22.53 11.96
N ALA A 573 67.53 21.81 11.22
CA ALA A 573 68.93 22.19 11.00
C ALA A 573 69.06 23.49 10.18
N GLU A 574 68.25 23.64 9.09
CA GLU A 574 68.28 24.83 8.22
C GLU A 574 67.81 26.10 8.94
N LEU A 575 66.86 25.96 9.87
CA LEU A 575 66.23 27.06 10.60
C LEU A 575 66.86 27.28 12.01
N LYS A 576 67.69 26.35 12.46
CA LYS A 576 68.29 26.33 13.81
C LYS A 576 67.20 26.25 14.89
N GLN A 577 66.20 25.42 14.62
CA GLN A 577 65.08 25.14 15.52
C GLN A 577 65.16 23.70 16.07
N ARG A 578 64.25 23.38 17.03
CA ARG A 578 64.13 22.03 17.59
C ARG A 578 62.63 21.62 17.61
N TRP A 579 61.95 21.94 16.53
CA TRP A 579 60.50 21.70 16.46
C TRP A 579 60.23 20.21 16.47
N GLN A 580 59.25 19.87 17.27
CA GLN A 580 58.49 18.63 17.14
C GLN A 580 57.52 18.75 15.97
N GLU A 581 56.94 17.63 15.55
CA GLU A 581 55.99 17.60 14.43
C GLU A 581 54.85 18.60 14.56
N TRP A 582 54.27 18.73 15.76
CA TRP A 582 53.14 19.62 16.08
C TRP A 582 53.54 21.11 16.23
N GLU A 583 54.82 21.41 16.25
CA GLU A 583 55.33 22.79 16.42
C GLU A 583 55.71 23.46 15.08
N ILE A 584 55.80 22.66 13.99
CA ILE A 584 56.15 23.18 12.67
C ILE A 584 55.01 24.08 12.16
N PRO A 585 55.29 25.40 11.91
CA PRO A 585 54.27 26.33 11.47
C PRO A 585 53.75 25.97 10.07
N ARG A 586 52.45 26.27 9.79
CA ARG A 586 51.86 26.04 8.49
C ARG A 586 52.35 27.07 7.45
N GLU A 587 52.49 28.30 7.87
CA GLU A 587 52.89 29.40 7.00
C GLU A 587 54.41 29.59 7.01
N VAL A 588 54.93 29.89 5.84
CA VAL A 588 56.35 30.17 5.64
C VAL A 588 56.65 31.59 6.06
N SER A 589 57.64 31.80 6.92
CA SER A 589 58.09 33.17 7.28
C SER A 589 58.87 33.77 6.15
N GLU A 590 58.77 35.10 5.92
CA GLU A 590 59.44 35.80 4.83
C GLU A 590 60.98 35.68 4.91
N GLY A 591 61.53 35.61 6.10
CA GLY A 591 62.94 35.49 6.38
C GLY A 591 63.60 34.11 6.12
N TRP A 592 62.82 33.09 5.71
CA TRP A 592 63.34 31.74 5.49
C TRP A 592 64.09 31.64 4.14
N SER A 593 65.16 30.84 4.15
CA SER A 593 65.92 30.56 2.93
C SER A 593 65.06 29.77 1.92
N ALA A 594 65.46 29.85 0.63
CA ALA A 594 64.78 29.09 -0.41
C ALA A 594 64.82 27.56 -0.14
N ALA A 595 65.90 27.05 0.43
CA ALA A 595 66.04 25.65 0.81
C ALA A 595 65.06 25.28 1.94
N ALA A 596 65.03 26.10 3.00
CA ALA A 596 64.03 25.87 4.10
C ALA A 596 62.58 25.93 3.64
N LYS A 597 62.24 26.83 2.73
CA LYS A 597 60.88 26.89 2.13
C LYS A 597 60.59 25.63 1.34
N ALA A 598 61.52 25.10 0.56
CA ALA A 598 61.34 23.87 -0.20
C ALA A 598 61.23 22.63 0.73
N THR A 599 62.10 22.54 1.77
CA THR A 599 62.03 21.46 2.76
C THR A 599 60.70 21.48 3.54
N HIS A 600 60.23 22.67 3.93
CA HIS A 600 58.92 22.85 4.59
C HIS A 600 57.77 22.42 3.71
N ALA A 601 57.78 22.81 2.43
CA ALA A 601 56.72 22.40 1.49
C ALA A 601 56.68 20.87 1.33
N ALA A 602 57.86 20.24 1.15
CA ALA A 602 57.96 18.77 1.03
C ALA A 602 57.51 18.05 2.32
N TRP A 603 57.80 18.60 3.48
CA TRP A 603 57.35 18.05 4.75
C TRP A 603 55.85 18.12 4.91
N TRP A 604 55.20 19.26 4.60
CA TRP A 604 53.76 19.40 4.64
C TRP A 604 53.06 18.52 3.62
N GLU A 605 53.62 18.37 2.42
CA GLU A 605 53.10 17.46 1.41
C GLU A 605 53.09 16.00 1.91
N ALA A 606 54.19 15.53 2.48
CA ALA A 606 54.28 14.19 3.06
C ALA A 606 53.34 14.00 4.26
N ARG A 607 53.20 15.02 5.12
CA ARG A 607 52.25 14.98 6.25
C ARG A 607 50.83 14.90 5.81
N ILE A 608 50.44 15.68 4.79
CA ILE A 608 49.10 15.63 4.20
C ILE A 608 48.82 14.27 3.54
N ALA A 609 49.85 13.71 2.85
CA ALA A 609 49.72 12.37 2.24
C ALA A 609 49.52 11.27 3.29
N ARG A 610 50.24 11.31 4.41
CA ARG A 610 50.04 10.40 5.55
C ARG A 610 48.62 10.50 6.10
N GLN A 611 48.14 11.73 6.36
CA GLN A 611 46.80 11.91 6.89
C GLN A 611 45.74 11.36 5.95
N LYS A 612 45.86 11.62 4.63
CA LYS A 612 44.96 11.04 3.63
C LYS A 612 44.97 9.52 3.61
N ALA A 613 46.14 8.90 3.77
CA ALA A 613 46.24 7.44 3.84
C ALA A 613 45.57 6.87 5.10
N ILE A 614 45.72 7.54 6.25
CA ILE A 614 45.05 7.16 7.49
C ILE A 614 43.54 7.33 7.37
N ASP A 615 43.07 8.46 6.82
CA ASP A 615 41.64 8.73 6.61
C ASP A 615 41.03 7.70 5.65
N ALA A 616 41.75 7.30 4.60
CA ALA A 616 41.33 6.23 3.68
C ALA A 616 41.24 4.87 4.39
N SER A 617 42.19 4.53 5.26
CA SER A 617 42.14 3.31 6.08
C SER A 617 40.95 3.31 7.05
N ILE A 618 40.69 4.45 7.73
CA ILE A 618 39.54 4.61 8.62
C ILE A 618 38.24 4.39 7.84
N ALA A 619 38.10 5.01 6.66
CA ALA A 619 36.93 4.89 5.81
C ALA A 619 36.73 3.45 5.29
N ALA A 620 37.83 2.77 4.88
CA ALA A 620 37.77 1.40 4.36
C ALA A 620 37.33 0.36 5.41
N LYS A 621 37.64 0.63 6.70
CA LYS A 621 37.27 -0.24 7.84
C LYS A 621 36.01 0.20 8.58
N ALA A 622 35.36 1.25 8.10
CA ALA A 622 34.11 1.70 8.67
C ALA A 622 32.99 0.65 8.46
N GLU A 623 32.15 0.52 9.46
CA GLU A 623 30.83 -0.10 9.27
C GLU A 623 29.98 0.82 8.40
N PHE A 624 28.99 0.25 7.71
CA PHE A 624 28.09 1.00 6.86
C PHE A 624 26.65 0.74 7.23
N GLU A 625 25.84 1.79 7.18
CA GLU A 625 24.39 1.68 7.31
C GLU A 625 23.74 1.84 5.93
N ASN A 626 22.81 0.93 5.59
CA ASN A 626 22.04 1.03 4.37
C ASN A 626 20.94 2.08 4.53
N LEU A 627 20.77 2.91 3.51
CA LEU A 627 19.63 3.83 3.41
C LEU A 627 18.52 3.13 2.64
N TYR A 628 17.62 2.47 3.36
CA TYR A 628 16.54 1.65 2.78
C TYR A 628 15.57 2.46 1.94
N ASP A 629 15.51 3.79 2.14
CA ASP A 629 14.74 4.75 1.35
C ASP A 629 15.48 5.26 0.10
N LYS A 630 16.72 4.77 -0.16
CA LYS A 630 17.56 5.19 -1.28
C LYS A 630 18.17 4.01 -2.04
N PRO A 631 17.36 3.17 -2.68
CA PRO A 631 17.88 2.15 -3.60
C PRO A 631 18.39 2.79 -4.88
N TYR A 632 19.40 2.18 -5.50
CA TYR A 632 19.87 2.58 -6.82
C TYR A 632 18.83 2.25 -7.88
N GLU A 633 18.58 3.20 -8.79
CA GLU A 633 17.57 3.11 -9.86
C GLU A 633 18.23 2.84 -11.22
N ASP A 634 17.68 1.90 -11.98
CA ASP A 634 17.96 1.75 -13.41
C ASP A 634 17.01 2.65 -14.22
N LYS A 635 17.51 3.81 -14.61
CA LYS A 635 16.75 4.81 -15.37
C LYS A 635 16.47 4.43 -16.83
N SER A 636 17.04 3.33 -17.32
CA SER A 636 16.77 2.80 -18.66
C SER A 636 15.46 2.03 -18.72
N LYS A 637 14.92 1.63 -17.54
CA LYS A 637 13.68 0.88 -17.41
C LYS A 637 12.57 1.76 -16.83
N VAL A 638 11.33 1.44 -17.20
CA VAL A 638 10.11 1.99 -16.60
C VAL A 638 9.34 0.82 -16.02
N ARG A 639 9.02 0.89 -14.73
CA ARG A 639 8.27 -0.15 -14.04
C ARG A 639 6.80 0.23 -13.94
N VAL A 640 5.92 -0.73 -14.21
CA VAL A 640 4.49 -0.70 -13.91
C VAL A 640 4.17 -1.71 -12.81
N ALA A 641 2.95 -1.67 -12.27
CA ALA A 641 2.54 -2.62 -11.25
C ALA A 641 2.56 -4.07 -11.77
N GLY A 642 2.82 -4.99 -10.86
CA GLY A 642 2.68 -6.42 -11.10
C GLY A 642 1.21 -6.82 -11.32
N PRO A 643 0.94 -8.08 -11.70
CA PRO A 643 -0.42 -8.58 -11.85
C PRO A 643 -1.17 -8.54 -10.50
N PHE A 644 -2.46 -8.21 -10.57
CA PHE A 644 -3.34 -8.22 -9.41
C PHE A 644 -4.76 -8.68 -9.78
N THR A 645 -5.48 -9.14 -8.76
CA THR A 645 -6.88 -9.56 -8.87
C THR A 645 -7.78 -8.53 -8.21
N VAL A 646 -9.00 -8.37 -8.73
CA VAL A 646 -10.12 -7.74 -8.04
C VAL A 646 -11.05 -8.86 -7.60
N GLU A 647 -11.36 -8.89 -6.32
CA GLU A 647 -12.07 -10.00 -5.68
C GLU A 647 -13.23 -9.50 -4.82
N SER A 648 -14.14 -10.38 -4.48
CA SER A 648 -15.23 -10.10 -3.54
C SER A 648 -15.54 -11.31 -2.66
N LEU A 649 -16.20 -11.06 -1.54
CA LEU A 649 -16.77 -12.12 -0.72
C LEU A 649 -17.85 -12.88 -1.50
N SER A 650 -17.97 -14.18 -1.20
CA SER A 650 -19.07 -14.97 -1.73
C SER A 650 -20.43 -14.40 -1.30
N PRO A 651 -21.38 -14.36 -2.22
CA PRO A 651 -22.74 -13.88 -1.92
C PRO A 651 -23.56 -14.81 -1.01
N HIS A 652 -23.06 -16.01 -0.68
CA HIS A 652 -23.91 -17.01 -0.03
C HIS A 652 -23.96 -16.89 1.48
N ARG A 653 -25.15 -16.64 2.01
CA ARG A 653 -25.59 -17.16 3.31
C ARG A 653 -26.04 -18.60 3.08
N VAL A 654 -25.25 -19.59 3.48
CA VAL A 654 -25.74 -20.95 3.57
C VAL A 654 -26.43 -21.07 4.93
N LEU A 655 -27.74 -21.19 4.92
CA LEU A 655 -28.46 -21.77 6.04
C LEU A 655 -27.99 -23.21 6.12
N ALA A 656 -27.33 -23.59 7.19
CA ALA A 656 -26.93 -24.95 7.42
C ALA A 656 -28.21 -25.77 7.72
N VAL A 657 -28.47 -26.74 6.87
CA VAL A 657 -29.49 -27.76 7.10
C VAL A 657 -28.80 -29.05 7.51
N ASP A 658 -29.41 -29.78 8.44
CA ASP A 658 -28.93 -31.11 8.83
C ASP A 658 -29.30 -32.19 7.80
N GLU A 659 -28.83 -33.43 8.01
CA GLU A 659 -29.17 -34.59 7.16
C GLU A 659 -30.67 -34.91 7.07
N SER A 660 -31.51 -34.26 7.88
CA SER A 660 -32.95 -34.41 7.94
C SER A 660 -33.71 -33.28 7.28
N GLU A 661 -33.05 -32.34 6.60
CA GLU A 661 -33.60 -31.12 6.01
C GLU A 661 -34.16 -30.10 7.04
N ASP A 662 -33.84 -30.28 8.34
CA ASP A 662 -34.21 -29.32 9.38
C ASP A 662 -33.11 -28.26 9.53
N LEU A 663 -33.50 -26.98 9.72
CA LEU A 663 -32.61 -25.88 10.00
C LEU A 663 -31.86 -26.18 11.30
N ILE A 664 -30.55 -26.30 11.22
CA ILE A 664 -29.69 -26.44 12.39
C ILE A 664 -29.79 -25.13 13.18
N GLU A 665 -30.51 -25.18 14.31
CA GLU A 665 -30.34 -24.16 15.35
C GLU A 665 -28.92 -24.25 15.86
N MET A 666 -28.06 -23.38 15.36
CA MET A 666 -26.66 -23.38 15.77
C MET A 666 -26.53 -22.80 17.17
N PRO A 667 -25.90 -23.51 18.13
CA PRO A 667 -25.63 -22.98 19.45
C PRO A 667 -24.72 -21.75 19.30
N GLY A 668 -25.22 -20.55 19.60
CA GLY A 668 -24.48 -19.30 19.57
C GLY A 668 -24.88 -18.26 18.55
N LEU A 669 -25.89 -18.53 17.67
CA LEU A 669 -26.63 -17.44 17.05
C LEU A 669 -27.58 -16.88 18.10
N SER A 670 -27.41 -15.64 18.46
CA SER A 670 -28.41 -14.95 19.27
C SER A 670 -29.72 -14.92 18.49
N ASP A 671 -30.89 -15.01 19.19
CA ASP A 671 -32.22 -14.76 18.63
C ASP A 671 -32.29 -13.49 17.75
N SER A 672 -31.30 -12.60 17.82
CA SER A 672 -31.19 -11.39 17.02
C SER A 672 -30.89 -11.66 15.54
N ASP A 673 -30.03 -12.62 15.18
CA ASP A 673 -29.62 -12.81 13.76
C ASP A 673 -30.70 -13.48 12.90
N THR A 674 -31.52 -14.38 13.49
CA THR A 674 -32.68 -14.96 12.82
C THR A 674 -33.85 -13.97 12.74
N ARG A 675 -34.03 -13.14 13.77
CA ARG A 675 -34.99 -12.03 13.74
C ARG A 675 -34.59 -10.98 12.73
N ASP A 676 -33.32 -10.59 12.68
CA ASP A 676 -32.79 -9.58 11.72
C ASP A 676 -33.01 -10.03 10.27
N ALA A 677 -32.86 -11.32 9.94
CA ALA A 677 -33.10 -11.83 8.58
C ALA A 677 -34.60 -11.88 8.22
N GLN A 678 -35.46 -12.24 9.16
CA GLN A 678 -36.92 -12.20 8.96
C GLN A 678 -37.42 -10.75 8.91
N ASP A 679 -36.85 -9.86 9.74
CA ASP A 679 -37.16 -8.44 9.71
C ASP A 679 -36.69 -7.81 8.38
N PHE A 680 -35.54 -8.21 7.81
CA PHE A 680 -35.08 -7.72 6.51
C PHE A 680 -36.04 -8.08 5.39
N VAL A 681 -36.44 -9.34 5.25
CA VAL A 681 -37.42 -9.77 4.21
C VAL A 681 -38.72 -9.01 4.36
N GLN A 682 -39.22 -8.86 5.59
CA GLN A 682 -40.47 -8.13 5.85
C GLN A 682 -40.35 -6.64 5.49
N ILE A 683 -39.22 -6.00 5.86
CA ILE A 683 -38.92 -4.60 5.49
C ILE A 683 -38.94 -4.43 3.96
N ILE A 684 -38.31 -5.36 3.23
CA ILE A 684 -38.28 -5.31 1.77
C ILE A 684 -39.67 -5.45 1.18
N LEU A 685 -40.49 -6.41 1.66
CA LEU A 685 -41.86 -6.63 1.18
C LEU A 685 -42.75 -5.41 1.46
N ASP A 686 -42.65 -4.82 2.64
CA ASP A 686 -43.47 -3.64 3.01
C ASP A 686 -43.10 -2.44 2.13
N ASN A 687 -41.84 -2.21 1.91
CA ASN A 687 -41.34 -1.16 1.01
C ASN A 687 -41.71 -1.45 -0.45
N LEU A 688 -41.60 -2.69 -0.91
CA LEU A 688 -41.98 -3.10 -2.26
C LEU A 688 -43.46 -2.89 -2.53
N LYS A 689 -44.32 -3.16 -1.54
CA LYS A 689 -45.76 -2.90 -1.61
C LYS A 689 -46.08 -1.41 -1.72
N MET A 690 -45.38 -0.56 -1.01
CA MET A 690 -45.57 0.90 -1.03
C MET A 690 -44.95 1.56 -2.27
N ALA A 691 -43.70 1.18 -2.62
CA ALA A 691 -42.93 1.83 -3.67
C ALA A 691 -43.18 1.24 -5.06
N GLY A 692 -43.58 -0.07 -5.16
CA GLY A 692 -43.63 -0.78 -6.43
C GLY A 692 -42.23 -0.91 -7.09
N VAL A 693 -42.19 -1.42 -8.33
CA VAL A 693 -40.98 -1.61 -9.09
C VAL A 693 -40.95 -0.72 -10.33
N GLN A 694 -39.95 0.13 -10.45
CA GLN A 694 -39.77 0.99 -11.61
C GLN A 694 -39.08 0.20 -12.74
N GLN A 695 -39.71 0.17 -13.94
CA GLN A 695 -39.12 -0.40 -15.14
C GLN A 695 -38.19 0.61 -15.86
N ALA A 696 -37.46 0.17 -16.88
CA ALA A 696 -36.49 0.98 -17.62
C ALA A 696 -37.09 2.27 -18.21
N HIS A 697 -38.38 2.25 -18.61
CA HIS A 697 -39.06 3.45 -19.09
C HIS A 697 -39.88 4.10 -17.97
N LYS A 698 -39.81 5.42 -17.89
CA LYS A 698 -40.34 6.26 -16.80
C LYS A 698 -41.87 6.12 -16.59
N GLU A 699 -42.60 5.67 -17.61
CA GLU A 699 -44.03 5.51 -17.58
C GLU A 699 -44.45 4.08 -17.14
N ASP A 700 -43.52 3.13 -17.12
CA ASP A 700 -43.77 1.74 -16.83
C ASP A 700 -43.35 1.39 -15.38
N LYS A 701 -44.28 1.57 -14.46
CA LYS A 701 -44.10 1.18 -13.06
C LYS A 701 -45.00 0.01 -12.71
N ILE A 702 -44.46 -1.06 -12.14
CA ILE A 702 -45.23 -2.15 -11.57
C ILE A 702 -45.74 -1.71 -10.20
N VAL A 703 -47.04 -1.56 -10.06
CA VAL A 703 -47.71 -1.26 -8.79
C VAL A 703 -48.51 -2.51 -8.38
N PHE A 704 -48.17 -3.04 -7.20
CA PHE A 704 -48.84 -4.25 -6.72
C PHE A 704 -50.23 -3.91 -6.18
N THR A 705 -51.26 -4.61 -6.69
CA THR A 705 -52.63 -4.58 -6.15
C THR A 705 -52.73 -5.40 -4.87
N SER A 706 -51.96 -6.49 -4.79
CA SER A 706 -51.77 -7.27 -3.57
C SER A 706 -50.35 -7.85 -3.52
N LEU A 707 -49.80 -7.97 -2.31
CA LEU A 707 -48.56 -8.63 -2.03
C LEU A 707 -48.72 -9.44 -0.75
N ALA A 708 -48.67 -10.77 -0.87
CA ALA A 708 -48.89 -11.71 0.23
C ALA A 708 -47.65 -12.62 0.39
N PRO A 709 -47.22 -12.93 1.61
CA PRO A 709 -46.19 -13.92 1.84
C PRO A 709 -46.48 -15.24 1.14
N TRP A 710 -45.44 -15.87 0.55
CA TRP A 710 -45.51 -17.15 -0.11
C TRP A 710 -44.56 -18.14 0.57
N PRO A 711 -45.01 -19.36 0.92
CA PRO A 711 -44.18 -20.34 1.59
C PRO A 711 -43.34 -21.13 0.60
N GLY A 712 -42.44 -20.47 -0.13
CA GLY A 712 -41.50 -21.07 -1.08
C GLY A 712 -40.06 -21.09 -0.53
N ASP A 713 -39.23 -21.91 -1.14
CA ASP A 713 -37.82 -22.00 -0.75
C ASP A 713 -37.02 -20.76 -1.21
N HIS A 714 -37.36 -20.24 -2.38
CA HIS A 714 -36.71 -19.04 -2.97
C HIS A 714 -37.70 -17.90 -3.19
N ILE A 715 -38.98 -18.21 -3.41
CA ILE A 715 -40.02 -17.19 -3.58
C ILE A 715 -40.59 -16.81 -2.22
N CYS A 716 -40.41 -15.54 -1.84
CA CYS A 716 -40.84 -15.02 -0.53
C CYS A 716 -42.25 -14.47 -0.54
N ALA A 717 -42.79 -14.07 -1.71
CA ALA A 717 -44.12 -13.48 -1.80
C ALA A 717 -44.81 -13.71 -3.16
N ASP A 718 -46.16 -13.72 -3.16
CA ASP A 718 -47.07 -13.66 -4.31
C ASP A 718 -47.54 -12.21 -4.48
N GLY A 719 -47.04 -11.56 -5.54
CA GLY A 719 -47.46 -10.22 -5.92
C GLY A 719 -48.41 -10.23 -7.10
N ARG A 720 -49.49 -9.44 -7.02
CA ARG A 720 -50.42 -9.24 -8.16
C ARG A 720 -50.37 -7.81 -8.62
N TYR A 721 -50.30 -7.61 -9.92
CA TYR A 721 -50.34 -6.31 -10.55
C TYR A 721 -51.06 -6.34 -11.88
N THR A 722 -51.51 -5.19 -12.36
CA THR A 722 -52.13 -5.04 -13.67
C THR A 722 -51.08 -4.58 -14.67
N ASP A 723 -50.93 -5.35 -15.77
CA ASP A 723 -50.01 -5.02 -16.86
C ASP A 723 -50.57 -3.92 -17.74
N ALA A 724 -49.75 -3.34 -18.64
CA ALA A 724 -50.17 -2.30 -19.59
C ALA A 724 -51.39 -2.70 -20.49
N ASP A 725 -51.60 -3.99 -20.64
CA ASP A 725 -52.72 -4.56 -21.41
C ASP A 725 -54.01 -4.76 -20.57
N ASP A 726 -54.13 -4.17 -19.39
CA ASP A 726 -55.24 -4.34 -18.42
C ASP A 726 -55.43 -5.80 -17.96
N THR A 727 -54.41 -6.68 -18.10
CA THR A 727 -54.46 -8.05 -17.61
C THR A 727 -53.80 -8.17 -16.23
N GLU A 728 -54.51 -8.88 -15.30
CA GLU A 728 -53.89 -9.18 -14.01
C GLU A 728 -52.78 -10.22 -14.18
N LYS A 729 -51.57 -9.93 -13.67
CA LYS A 729 -50.36 -10.79 -13.67
C LYS A 729 -50.02 -11.21 -12.25
N ARG A 730 -49.50 -12.45 -12.10
CA ARG A 730 -48.95 -12.96 -10.85
C ARG A 730 -47.43 -12.93 -10.90
N ALA A 731 -46.80 -12.25 -9.96
CA ALA A 731 -45.40 -12.17 -9.81
C ALA A 731 -44.89 -12.94 -8.59
N GLY A 732 -43.98 -13.89 -8.80
CA GLY A 732 -43.19 -14.46 -7.71
C GLY A 732 -42.09 -13.46 -7.33
N ILE A 733 -41.99 -13.13 -6.05
CA ILE A 733 -40.97 -12.21 -5.55
C ILE A 733 -39.81 -13.02 -4.93
N PHE A 734 -38.65 -12.91 -5.49
CA PHE A 734 -37.38 -13.41 -4.92
C PHE A 734 -36.60 -12.24 -4.31
N ILE A 735 -36.16 -12.41 -3.07
CA ILE A 735 -35.34 -11.44 -2.37
C ILE A 735 -33.96 -12.05 -2.20
N GLY A 736 -32.95 -11.43 -2.82
CA GLY A 736 -31.57 -11.82 -2.71
C GLY A 736 -30.99 -11.52 -1.32
N PRO A 737 -29.79 -11.96 -1.05
CA PRO A 737 -29.12 -11.77 0.24
C PRO A 737 -28.99 -10.27 0.55
N GLU A 738 -29.12 -9.93 1.84
CA GLU A 738 -28.98 -8.55 2.32
C GLU A 738 -27.61 -7.96 1.97
N PHE A 739 -26.56 -8.78 2.12
CA PHE A 739 -25.19 -8.43 1.79
C PHE A 739 -24.61 -9.50 0.87
N GLY A 740 -24.65 -9.26 -0.45
CA GLY A 740 -24.19 -10.24 -1.40
C GLY A 740 -24.70 -10.00 -2.82
N THR A 741 -24.37 -10.90 -3.72
CA THR A 741 -24.71 -10.83 -5.15
C THR A 741 -25.59 -12.02 -5.53
N VAL A 742 -26.68 -11.76 -6.24
CA VAL A 742 -27.55 -12.81 -6.79
C VAL A 742 -26.89 -13.40 -8.03
N THR A 743 -26.78 -14.72 -8.06
CA THR A 743 -26.15 -15.45 -9.15
C THR A 743 -27.16 -15.93 -10.19
N ARG A 744 -26.65 -16.37 -11.34
CA ARG A 744 -27.48 -17.01 -12.35
C ARG A 744 -28.18 -18.27 -11.82
N GLU A 745 -27.54 -19.04 -10.96
CA GLU A 745 -28.14 -20.24 -10.36
C GLU A 745 -29.31 -19.92 -9.47
N ASP A 746 -29.17 -18.90 -8.60
CA ASP A 746 -30.24 -18.43 -7.75
C ASP A 746 -31.48 -18.06 -8.60
N LEU A 747 -31.25 -17.34 -9.70
CA LEU A 747 -32.33 -16.97 -10.62
C LEU A 747 -32.92 -18.15 -11.36
N VAL A 748 -32.13 -19.18 -11.70
CA VAL A 748 -32.62 -20.40 -12.35
C VAL A 748 -33.53 -21.19 -11.40
N VAL A 749 -33.09 -21.35 -10.16
CA VAL A 749 -33.88 -22.09 -9.15
C VAL A 749 -35.18 -21.35 -8.81
N ALA A 750 -35.07 -20.03 -8.52
CA ALA A 750 -36.25 -19.18 -8.28
C ALA A 750 -37.21 -19.15 -9.49
N ALA A 751 -36.68 -19.12 -10.73
CA ALA A 751 -37.53 -19.14 -11.91
C ALA A 751 -38.23 -20.52 -12.16
N ARG A 752 -37.60 -21.62 -11.77
CA ARG A 752 -38.21 -22.96 -11.79
C ARG A 752 -39.33 -23.04 -10.78
N GLU A 753 -39.07 -22.61 -9.54
CA GLU A 753 -40.09 -22.53 -8.50
C GLU A 753 -41.26 -21.65 -8.92
N ALA A 754 -40.98 -20.48 -9.52
CA ALA A 754 -42.02 -19.62 -10.10
C ALA A 754 -42.84 -20.31 -11.19
N ALA A 755 -42.22 -21.13 -12.04
CA ALA A 755 -42.90 -21.88 -13.08
C ALA A 755 -43.82 -22.97 -12.51
N ASP A 756 -43.35 -23.70 -11.51
CA ASP A 756 -44.05 -24.79 -10.84
C ASP A 756 -45.27 -24.26 -10.04
N ALA A 757 -45.14 -23.09 -9.44
CA ALA A 757 -46.21 -22.38 -8.72
C ALA A 757 -47.14 -21.55 -9.63
N ASN A 758 -47.00 -21.66 -10.96
CA ASN A 758 -47.79 -20.95 -11.95
C ASN A 758 -47.80 -19.42 -11.84
N PHE A 759 -46.70 -18.83 -11.52
CA PHE A 759 -46.47 -17.39 -11.69
C PHE A 759 -46.31 -17.03 -13.17
N ASP A 760 -46.56 -15.76 -13.51
CA ASP A 760 -46.39 -15.23 -14.87
C ASP A 760 -44.99 -14.62 -15.03
N VAL A 761 -44.44 -14.04 -13.95
CA VAL A 761 -43.16 -13.34 -13.93
C VAL A 761 -42.45 -13.60 -12.61
N LEU A 762 -41.15 -13.66 -12.64
CA LEU A 762 -40.27 -13.61 -11.48
C LEU A 762 -39.69 -12.19 -11.35
N ILE A 763 -39.89 -11.53 -10.21
CA ILE A 763 -39.23 -10.29 -9.85
C ILE A 763 -38.16 -10.61 -8.81
N ALA A 764 -36.93 -10.57 -9.22
CA ALA A 764 -35.78 -10.77 -8.34
C ALA A 764 -35.34 -9.41 -7.80
N CYS A 765 -35.36 -9.23 -6.48
CA CYS A 765 -34.93 -8.02 -5.78
C CYS A 765 -33.58 -8.25 -5.13
N ALA A 766 -32.56 -7.51 -5.53
CA ALA A 766 -31.22 -7.64 -4.97
C ALA A 766 -30.44 -6.32 -5.03
N PHE A 767 -29.48 -6.14 -4.15
CA PHE A 767 -28.54 -4.99 -4.21
C PHE A 767 -27.50 -5.16 -5.31
N SER A 768 -27.09 -6.40 -5.59
CA SER A 768 -26.09 -6.71 -6.62
C SER A 768 -26.45 -8.00 -7.37
N TYR A 769 -26.04 -8.05 -8.65
CA TYR A 769 -26.20 -9.23 -9.52
C TYR A 769 -24.85 -9.59 -10.13
N ASP A 770 -24.57 -10.88 -10.31
CA ASP A 770 -23.41 -11.32 -11.04
C ASP A 770 -23.52 -11.05 -12.55
N ALA A 771 -22.42 -11.15 -13.26
CA ALA A 771 -22.38 -10.89 -14.69
C ALA A 771 -23.19 -11.88 -15.53
N HIS A 772 -23.22 -13.16 -15.14
CA HIS A 772 -23.95 -14.22 -15.85
C HIS A 772 -25.46 -14.14 -15.60
N SER A 773 -25.88 -13.50 -14.52
CA SER A 773 -27.29 -13.23 -14.29
C SER A 773 -27.86 -12.25 -15.31
N SER A 774 -27.01 -11.41 -15.94
CA SER A 774 -27.43 -10.43 -16.94
C SER A 774 -28.03 -11.09 -18.18
N GLU A 775 -27.56 -12.26 -18.61
CA GLU A 775 -28.09 -13.01 -19.74
C GLU A 775 -29.48 -13.67 -19.45
N MET A 776 -29.87 -13.77 -18.18
CA MET A 776 -31.06 -14.49 -17.78
C MET A 776 -32.27 -13.59 -17.66
N ASN A 777 -32.93 -13.31 -18.79
CA ASN A 777 -34.16 -12.50 -18.85
C ASN A 777 -35.42 -13.36 -18.97
N LYS A 778 -35.24 -14.68 -19.21
CA LYS A 778 -36.35 -15.62 -19.36
C LYS A 778 -35.91 -17.06 -19.11
N LEU A 779 -36.73 -17.85 -18.41
CA LEU A 779 -36.60 -19.29 -18.31
C LEU A 779 -37.92 -19.95 -18.69
N GLY A 780 -37.93 -20.66 -19.80
CA GLY A 780 -39.19 -21.27 -20.34
C GLY A 780 -40.23 -20.21 -20.59
N ARG A 781 -41.41 -20.27 -19.86
CA ARG A 781 -42.45 -19.25 -19.93
C ARG A 781 -42.25 -18.07 -18.99
N ILE A 782 -41.43 -18.22 -17.95
CA ILE A 782 -41.23 -17.19 -16.91
C ILE A 782 -40.28 -16.11 -17.41
N ARG A 783 -40.73 -14.87 -17.38
CA ARG A 783 -39.89 -13.69 -17.57
C ARG A 783 -39.22 -13.34 -16.23
N VAL A 784 -37.89 -13.07 -16.24
CA VAL A 784 -37.13 -12.69 -15.06
C VAL A 784 -36.85 -11.20 -15.10
N LEU A 785 -37.39 -10.47 -14.15
CA LEU A 785 -37.15 -9.04 -13.97
C LEU A 785 -36.20 -8.85 -12.80
N LYS A 786 -35.04 -8.32 -13.06
CA LYS A 786 -33.99 -8.04 -12.07
C LYS A 786 -34.19 -6.62 -11.51
N ALA A 787 -34.74 -6.53 -10.31
CA ALA A 787 -35.02 -5.28 -9.62
C ALA A 787 -33.89 -4.98 -8.63
N ARG A 788 -33.05 -3.98 -8.93
CA ARG A 788 -32.03 -3.53 -8.00
C ARG A 788 -32.62 -2.76 -6.85
N MET A 789 -32.25 -3.14 -5.64
CA MET A 789 -32.69 -2.50 -4.40
C MET A 789 -31.81 -1.29 -4.11
N ASN A 790 -32.46 -0.22 -3.61
CA ASN A 790 -31.74 0.96 -3.15
C ASN A 790 -31.26 0.75 -1.71
N ALA A 791 -30.05 1.12 -1.41
CA ALA A 791 -29.45 1.02 -0.08
C ALA A 791 -30.20 1.83 1.01
N ASP A 792 -31.04 2.79 0.64
CA ASP A 792 -31.95 3.50 1.57
C ASP A 792 -32.84 2.53 2.38
N LEU A 793 -33.05 1.30 1.88
CA LEU A 793 -33.78 0.25 2.59
C LEU A 793 -33.09 -0.20 3.89
N HIS A 794 -31.79 0.05 4.02
CA HIS A 794 -31.01 -0.27 5.23
C HIS A 794 -30.84 0.92 6.19
N MET A 795 -31.27 2.12 5.78
CA MET A 795 -31.05 3.33 6.60
C MET A 795 -32.09 3.47 7.69
N ALA A 796 -31.67 4.03 8.83
CA ALA A 796 -32.58 4.45 9.89
C ALA A 796 -33.55 5.49 9.37
N GLU A 797 -34.78 5.58 9.98
CA GLU A 797 -35.88 6.40 9.46
C GLU A 797 -35.54 7.89 9.31
N ASP A 798 -34.72 8.42 10.18
CA ASP A 798 -34.24 9.82 10.16
C ASP A 798 -33.21 10.11 9.05
N LEU A 799 -32.60 9.06 8.47
CA LEU A 799 -31.67 9.14 7.34
C LEU A 799 -32.30 8.74 6.01
N LYS A 800 -33.51 8.15 6.03
CA LYS A 800 -34.24 7.80 4.81
C LYS A 800 -34.61 9.04 4.02
N ASN A 801 -34.38 9.02 2.73
CA ASN A 801 -34.81 10.05 1.79
C ASN A 801 -36.32 9.88 1.52
N THR A 802 -37.10 10.06 2.57
CA THR A 802 -38.55 9.78 2.57
C THR A 802 -39.28 10.70 1.62
N GLY A 803 -39.63 10.19 0.45
CA GLY A 803 -40.72 10.77 -0.32
C GLY A 803 -40.55 10.93 -1.83
N LYS A 804 -39.39 10.69 -2.45
CA LYS A 804 -39.27 10.91 -3.90
C LYS A 804 -38.34 9.92 -4.67
N GLY A 805 -37.78 8.89 -4.05
CA GLY A 805 -36.89 7.93 -4.72
C GLY A 805 -37.57 6.60 -5.00
N ASN A 806 -37.28 6.00 -6.15
CA ASN A 806 -37.67 4.61 -6.43
C ASN A 806 -36.74 3.68 -5.66
N LEU A 807 -37.30 2.86 -4.77
CA LEU A 807 -36.55 1.91 -3.95
C LEU A 807 -36.17 0.64 -4.71
N PHE A 808 -36.89 0.33 -5.78
CA PHE A 808 -36.69 -0.86 -6.62
C PHE A 808 -36.71 -0.46 -8.09
N VAL A 809 -35.62 -0.71 -8.80
CA VAL A 809 -35.45 -0.33 -10.20
C VAL A 809 -34.94 -1.50 -11.03
N ILE A 810 -35.60 -1.77 -12.15
CA ILE A 810 -35.05 -2.70 -13.15
C ILE A 810 -34.00 -1.98 -13.97
N PHE A 811 -32.73 -2.43 -13.85
CA PHE A 811 -31.60 -1.87 -14.56
C PHE A 811 -31.56 -2.35 -16.00
N GLY A 812 -31.27 -1.41 -16.92
CA GLY A 812 -30.82 -1.70 -18.27
C GLY A 812 -29.37 -2.23 -18.27
N GLU A 813 -29.10 -3.06 -19.24
CA GLU A 813 -27.75 -3.57 -19.52
C GLU A 813 -26.91 -2.52 -20.23
N PRO A 814 -25.55 -2.61 -20.25
CA PRO A 814 -24.73 -1.76 -21.09
C PRO A 814 -25.16 -1.89 -22.56
N GLU A 815 -25.46 -0.77 -23.18
CA GLU A 815 -25.77 -0.73 -24.61
C GLU A 815 -24.46 -0.60 -25.37
N ILE A 816 -24.16 -1.63 -26.19
CA ILE A 816 -22.96 -1.63 -27.03
C ILE A 816 -23.28 -1.94 -28.49
N GLU A 817 -22.45 -1.44 -29.37
CA GLU A 817 -22.45 -1.76 -30.79
C GLU A 817 -21.16 -2.48 -31.17
N ILE A 818 -21.26 -3.67 -31.78
CA ILE A 818 -20.10 -4.41 -32.31
C ILE A 818 -19.97 -4.07 -33.79
N GLN A 819 -18.83 -3.49 -34.15
CA GLN A 819 -18.52 -3.03 -35.49
C GLN A 819 -17.47 -3.96 -36.13
N ASP A 820 -17.82 -4.63 -37.26
CA ASP A 820 -16.86 -5.39 -38.05
C ASP A 820 -16.04 -4.40 -38.90
N THR A 821 -14.72 -4.40 -38.71
CA THR A 821 -13.80 -3.50 -39.43
C THR A 821 -13.26 -4.11 -40.72
N GLY A 822 -13.72 -5.32 -41.09
CA GLY A 822 -13.14 -6.13 -42.19
C GLY A 822 -11.82 -6.81 -41.74
N SER A 823 -11.29 -7.68 -42.57
CA SER A 823 -10.05 -8.42 -42.27
C SER A 823 -10.06 -9.27 -41.00
N GLY A 824 -11.23 -9.69 -40.49
CA GLY A 824 -11.34 -10.53 -39.27
C GLY A 824 -11.20 -9.78 -37.97
N LYS A 825 -11.18 -8.44 -37.98
CA LYS A 825 -11.09 -7.61 -36.76
C LYS A 825 -12.41 -6.94 -36.43
N ILE A 826 -12.67 -6.77 -35.14
CA ILE A 826 -13.86 -6.09 -34.61
C ILE A 826 -13.47 -4.95 -33.70
N LYS A 827 -14.43 -4.02 -33.52
CA LYS A 827 -14.41 -2.96 -32.52
C LYS A 827 -15.70 -3.00 -31.70
N VAL A 828 -15.64 -2.58 -30.47
CA VAL A 828 -16.79 -2.41 -29.60
C VAL A 828 -16.97 -0.92 -29.31
N LYS A 829 -18.18 -0.41 -29.49
CA LYS A 829 -18.54 0.95 -29.12
C LYS A 829 -19.56 0.88 -27.98
N VAL A 830 -19.27 1.55 -26.86
CA VAL A 830 -20.21 1.70 -25.76
C VAL A 830 -21.10 2.91 -26.05
N LEU A 831 -22.41 2.70 -26.14
CA LEU A 831 -23.40 3.73 -26.45
C LEU A 831 -23.91 4.42 -25.18
N GLY A 832 -23.96 3.70 -24.07
CA GLY A 832 -24.39 4.22 -22.79
C GLY A 832 -24.63 3.12 -21.76
N VAL A 833 -25.00 3.54 -20.56
CA VAL A 833 -25.47 2.69 -19.47
C VAL A 833 -26.65 3.39 -18.83
N ASP A 834 -27.73 2.65 -18.60
CA ASP A 834 -28.83 3.16 -17.81
C ASP A 834 -28.37 3.35 -16.37
N VAL A 835 -28.28 4.58 -15.91
CA VAL A 835 -27.88 4.93 -14.54
C VAL A 835 -29.11 5.38 -13.76
N PHE A 836 -29.37 4.69 -12.66
CA PHE A 836 -30.33 5.17 -11.68
C PHE A 836 -29.70 6.26 -10.82
N GLU A 837 -30.31 7.44 -10.80
CA GLU A 837 -29.92 8.54 -9.92
C GLU A 837 -30.76 8.45 -8.62
N PRO A 838 -30.17 7.95 -7.53
CA PRO A 838 -30.93 7.67 -6.29
C PRO A 838 -31.52 8.93 -5.65
N SER A 839 -30.87 10.09 -5.81
CA SER A 839 -31.33 11.36 -5.24
C SER A 839 -32.60 11.90 -5.89
N THR A 840 -32.81 11.59 -7.17
CA THR A 840 -33.98 12.06 -7.93
C THR A 840 -35.00 10.98 -8.21
N GLY A 841 -34.66 9.71 -7.98
CA GLY A 841 -35.48 8.55 -8.30
C GLY A 841 -35.67 8.36 -9.80
N LYS A 842 -34.79 8.92 -10.65
CA LYS A 842 -34.93 8.85 -12.10
C LYS A 842 -33.88 7.90 -12.68
N VAL A 843 -34.34 7.07 -13.61
CA VAL A 843 -33.41 6.39 -14.53
C VAL A 843 -33.04 7.39 -15.61
N ARG A 844 -31.78 7.67 -15.73
CA ARG A 844 -31.24 8.40 -16.88
C ARG A 844 -30.56 7.37 -17.76
N SER A 845 -31.04 7.21 -19.01
CA SER A 845 -30.20 6.67 -20.06
C SER A 845 -29.14 7.72 -20.35
N ASN A 846 -28.03 7.62 -19.66
CA ASN A 846 -26.91 8.49 -19.90
C ASN A 846 -26.12 7.90 -21.06
N GLY A 847 -25.75 8.77 -21.98
CA GLY A 847 -24.70 8.47 -22.94
C GLY A 847 -23.40 8.14 -22.20
N PRO A 848 -22.27 8.00 -22.91
CA PRO A 848 -20.96 7.64 -22.36
C PRO A 848 -20.48 8.54 -21.23
N ASP A 849 -21.03 9.75 -21.09
CA ASP A 849 -20.66 10.74 -20.06
C ASP A 849 -20.87 10.24 -18.62
N GLY A 850 -21.75 9.23 -18.42
CA GLY A 850 -21.98 8.60 -17.12
C GLY A 850 -20.94 7.54 -16.72
N ILE A 851 -20.04 7.19 -17.63
CA ILE A 851 -19.07 6.10 -17.48
C ILE A 851 -17.75 6.66 -16.97
N ALA A 852 -17.24 6.10 -15.87
CA ALA A 852 -15.91 6.43 -15.36
C ALA A 852 -14.81 5.68 -16.11
N CYS A 853 -14.99 4.36 -16.28
CA CYS A 853 -14.09 3.53 -17.05
C CYS A 853 -14.81 2.28 -17.57
N TRP A 854 -14.25 1.66 -18.60
CA TRP A 854 -14.74 0.40 -19.12
C TRP A 854 -13.60 -0.48 -19.63
N PHE A 855 -13.81 -1.78 -19.57
CA PHE A 855 -12.84 -2.80 -19.89
C PHE A 855 -13.40 -3.83 -20.85
N ILE A 856 -12.51 -4.45 -21.64
CA ILE A 856 -12.87 -5.56 -22.51
C ILE A 856 -11.94 -6.73 -22.23
N ASP A 857 -12.54 -7.91 -22.09
CA ASP A 857 -11.91 -9.18 -22.36
C ASP A 857 -12.19 -9.54 -23.82
N THR A 858 -11.16 -9.46 -24.65
CA THR A 858 -11.29 -9.66 -26.10
C THR A 858 -11.33 -11.14 -26.50
N ASP A 859 -11.15 -12.07 -25.59
CA ASP A 859 -11.21 -13.51 -25.81
C ASP A 859 -11.67 -14.20 -24.54
N TYR A 860 -12.94 -13.97 -24.21
CA TYR A 860 -13.54 -14.45 -22.96
C TYR A 860 -13.76 -15.96 -22.99
N ASN A 861 -13.13 -16.67 -22.07
CA ASN A 861 -13.13 -18.13 -22.00
C ASN A 861 -14.13 -18.74 -21.00
N GLU A 862 -15.03 -17.93 -20.45
CA GLU A 862 -16.01 -18.33 -19.39
C GLU A 862 -15.38 -18.69 -18.04
N GLU A 863 -14.06 -18.49 -17.86
CA GLU A 863 -13.37 -18.85 -16.63
C GLU A 863 -13.16 -17.66 -15.69
N SER A 864 -12.78 -16.50 -16.26
CA SER A 864 -12.60 -15.26 -15.53
C SER A 864 -12.48 -14.08 -16.48
N PHE A 865 -12.86 -12.91 -16.01
CA PHE A 865 -12.70 -11.69 -16.77
C PHE A 865 -11.24 -11.21 -16.74
N PHE A 866 -10.58 -11.18 -17.89
CA PHE A 866 -9.25 -10.61 -18.08
C PHE A 866 -9.35 -9.20 -18.67
N VAL A 867 -8.76 -8.22 -18.01
CA VAL A 867 -8.68 -6.87 -18.55
C VAL A 867 -7.60 -6.84 -19.65
N ARG A 868 -8.01 -7.06 -20.90
CA ARG A 868 -7.11 -7.02 -22.07
C ARG A 868 -7.04 -5.65 -22.71
N GLN A 869 -8.13 -4.87 -22.64
CA GLN A 869 -8.16 -3.46 -23.02
C GLN A 869 -8.91 -2.66 -21.97
N ALA A 870 -8.40 -1.45 -21.68
CA ALA A 870 -8.98 -0.55 -20.68
C ALA A 870 -9.16 0.84 -21.28
N TYR A 871 -10.24 1.54 -20.85
CA TYR A 871 -10.64 2.86 -21.31
C TYR A 871 -11.12 3.68 -20.12
N PHE A 872 -10.73 4.96 -20.05
CA PHE A 872 -11.02 5.87 -18.95
C PHE A 872 -11.67 7.14 -19.51
N LEU A 873 -12.98 7.27 -19.31
CA LEU A 873 -13.77 8.39 -19.81
C LEU A 873 -13.93 9.52 -18.78
N GLY A 874 -13.59 9.25 -17.52
CA GLY A 874 -13.65 10.23 -16.46
C GLY A 874 -12.59 11.35 -16.60
N ALA A 875 -12.76 12.43 -15.82
CA ALA A 875 -11.88 13.60 -15.84
C ALA A 875 -10.43 13.31 -15.40
N ASN A 876 -10.17 12.19 -14.73
CA ASN A 876 -8.85 11.80 -14.25
C ASN A 876 -8.12 10.97 -15.31
N ASP A 877 -6.88 11.37 -15.68
CA ASP A 877 -6.00 10.59 -16.54
C ASP A 877 -5.00 9.77 -15.67
N PRO A 878 -5.28 8.47 -15.41
CA PRO A 878 -4.42 7.65 -14.57
C PRO A 878 -3.05 7.38 -15.20
N TYR A 879 -2.92 7.51 -16.53
CA TYR A 879 -1.70 7.22 -17.28
C TYR A 879 -0.77 8.43 -17.52
N LYS A 880 -1.09 9.60 -16.97
CA LYS A 880 -0.34 10.86 -17.18
C LYS A 880 1.18 10.72 -16.96
N ALA A 881 1.58 10.01 -15.89
CA ALA A 881 2.99 9.78 -15.59
C ALA A 881 3.68 8.84 -16.60
N LEU A 882 2.97 7.80 -17.05
CA LEU A 882 3.44 6.86 -18.06
C LEU A 882 3.52 7.52 -19.43
N LYS A 883 2.53 8.30 -19.85
CA LYS A 883 2.55 9.10 -21.08
C LYS A 883 3.80 9.97 -21.17
N THR A 884 4.13 10.66 -20.08
CA THR A 884 5.33 11.50 -20.03
C THR A 884 6.62 10.68 -20.15
N SER A 885 6.65 9.50 -19.55
CA SER A 885 7.85 8.66 -19.46
C SER A 885 8.10 7.86 -20.73
N LEU A 886 7.07 7.41 -21.43
CA LEU A 886 7.09 6.55 -22.61
C LEU A 886 6.77 7.30 -23.89
N LYS A 887 6.99 8.61 -23.90
CA LYS A 887 6.70 9.49 -25.08
C LYS A 887 7.48 9.11 -26.35
N ALA A 888 8.62 8.42 -26.20
CA ALA A 888 9.44 7.97 -27.32
C ALA A 888 9.02 6.59 -27.85
N GLU A 889 8.33 5.79 -27.03
CA GLU A 889 7.93 4.41 -27.29
C GLU A 889 6.50 4.33 -27.84
N ILE A 890 5.60 5.17 -27.30
CA ILE A 890 4.17 5.19 -27.60
C ILE A 890 3.80 6.62 -28.05
N ASN A 891 3.18 6.74 -29.23
CA ASN A 891 2.77 8.04 -29.79
C ASN A 891 1.50 8.57 -29.10
N GLU A 892 1.22 9.86 -29.28
CA GLU A 892 0.06 10.53 -28.66
C GLU A 892 -1.28 9.95 -29.15
N GLU A 893 -1.34 9.48 -30.40
CA GLU A 893 -2.54 8.87 -30.99
C GLU A 893 -2.91 7.56 -30.27
N ALA A 894 -1.92 6.70 -29.98
CA ALA A 894 -2.15 5.48 -29.23
C ALA A 894 -2.62 5.78 -27.80
N TRP A 895 -2.01 6.77 -27.11
CA TRP A 895 -2.47 7.21 -25.80
C TRP A 895 -3.88 7.80 -25.80
N ALA A 896 -4.26 8.52 -26.85
CA ALA A 896 -5.59 9.10 -26.95
C ALA A 896 -6.70 8.03 -27.02
N THR A 897 -6.36 6.82 -27.50
CA THR A 897 -7.32 5.70 -27.55
C THR A 897 -7.81 5.26 -26.18
N LEU A 898 -7.09 5.56 -25.10
CA LEU A 898 -7.53 5.25 -23.73
C LEU A 898 -8.75 6.06 -23.29
N ASN A 899 -9.01 7.21 -23.91
CA ASN A 899 -10.14 8.09 -23.57
C ASN A 899 -11.27 7.96 -24.61
N SER A 900 -11.50 6.76 -25.12
CA SER A 900 -12.45 6.51 -26.23
C SER A 900 -13.64 5.67 -25.75
N GLU A 901 -14.80 6.01 -26.26
CA GLU A 901 -16.02 5.18 -26.18
C GLU A 901 -15.97 3.97 -27.13
N THR A 902 -15.01 3.97 -28.05
CA THR A 902 -14.84 2.89 -29.03
C THR A 902 -13.53 2.19 -28.78
N SER A 903 -13.57 0.86 -28.73
CA SER A 903 -12.39 0.04 -28.51
C SER A 903 -11.38 0.15 -29.65
N ARG A 904 -10.13 -0.15 -29.32
CA ARG A 904 -9.13 -0.50 -30.32
C ARG A 904 -9.56 -1.75 -31.05
N ALA A 905 -9.20 -1.85 -32.36
CA ALA A 905 -9.52 -3.04 -33.14
C ALA A 905 -8.73 -4.26 -32.61
N PHE A 906 -9.41 -5.39 -32.48
CA PHE A 906 -8.83 -6.67 -32.07
C PHE A 906 -9.35 -7.80 -32.96
N ASP A 907 -8.61 -8.91 -33.02
CA ASP A 907 -8.99 -10.06 -33.79
C ASP A 907 -10.23 -10.75 -33.20
N LYS A 908 -11.10 -11.33 -34.02
CA LYS A 908 -12.21 -12.13 -33.52
C LYS A 908 -11.67 -13.27 -32.68
N PRO A 909 -12.17 -13.45 -31.44
CA PRO A 909 -11.65 -14.47 -30.53
C PRO A 909 -11.95 -15.89 -31.02
N GLU A 910 -11.05 -16.83 -30.69
CA GLU A 910 -11.26 -18.25 -30.97
C GLU A 910 -12.42 -18.81 -30.14
N SER A 911 -12.64 -18.28 -28.93
CA SER A 911 -13.79 -18.61 -28.07
C SER A 911 -15.16 -18.17 -28.67
N GLY A 912 -15.15 -17.31 -29.70
CA GLY A 912 -16.36 -16.69 -30.27
C GLY A 912 -17.09 -15.78 -29.29
N ARG A 913 -16.42 -15.34 -28.20
CA ARG A 913 -17.03 -14.53 -27.13
C ARG A 913 -16.11 -13.44 -26.65
N ILE A 914 -16.70 -12.29 -26.34
CA ILE A 914 -16.07 -11.17 -25.66
C ILE A 914 -16.88 -10.81 -24.42
N ALA A 915 -16.22 -10.26 -23.41
CA ALA A 915 -16.91 -9.68 -22.27
C ALA A 915 -16.58 -8.19 -22.16
N VAL A 916 -17.61 -7.38 -21.88
CA VAL A 916 -17.47 -5.93 -21.70
C VAL A 916 -17.96 -5.58 -20.31
N LYS A 917 -17.09 -4.94 -19.51
CA LYS A 917 -17.41 -4.44 -18.19
C LYS A 917 -17.40 -2.91 -18.19
N VAL A 918 -18.43 -2.31 -17.65
CA VAL A 918 -18.58 -0.85 -17.56
C VAL A 918 -18.72 -0.46 -16.08
N ILE A 919 -18.06 0.63 -15.69
CA ILE A 919 -18.09 1.16 -14.34
C ILE A 919 -18.51 2.62 -14.41
N ASN A 920 -19.56 2.97 -13.70
CA ASN A 920 -20.07 4.33 -13.65
C ASN A 920 -19.33 5.19 -12.61
N HIS A 921 -19.67 6.48 -12.53
CA HIS A 921 -19.08 7.43 -11.57
C HIS A 921 -19.40 7.13 -10.10
N LEU A 922 -20.40 6.29 -9.84
CA LEU A 922 -20.81 5.86 -8.50
C LEU A 922 -20.12 4.56 -8.05
N GLY A 923 -19.27 3.99 -8.91
CA GLY A 923 -18.58 2.73 -8.66
C GLY A 923 -19.41 1.48 -9.02
N ASP A 924 -20.64 1.64 -9.53
CA ASP A 924 -21.43 0.49 -9.98
C ASP A 924 -20.79 -0.18 -11.18
N GLU A 925 -20.70 -1.50 -11.14
CA GLU A 925 -20.12 -2.34 -12.19
C GLU A 925 -21.21 -3.16 -12.88
N VAL A 926 -21.17 -3.18 -14.20
CA VAL A 926 -22.03 -4.05 -15.01
C VAL A 926 -21.16 -4.73 -16.05
N MET A 927 -21.26 -6.05 -16.16
CA MET A 927 -20.57 -6.86 -17.15
C MET A 927 -21.60 -7.55 -18.05
N LYS A 928 -21.28 -7.63 -19.35
CA LYS A 928 -22.08 -8.37 -20.32
C LYS A 928 -21.18 -9.14 -21.28
N VAL A 929 -21.59 -10.37 -21.59
CA VAL A 929 -20.88 -11.24 -22.53
C VAL A 929 -21.61 -11.19 -23.88
N PHE A 930 -20.85 -11.10 -24.96
CA PHE A 930 -21.36 -11.03 -26.32
C PHE A 930 -20.72 -12.13 -27.17
N ARG A 931 -21.54 -12.72 -28.03
CA ARG A 931 -21.05 -13.63 -29.10
C ARG A 931 -20.67 -12.81 -30.33
N VAL A 932 -19.50 -13.10 -30.92
CA VAL A 932 -18.92 -12.33 -32.04
C VAL A 932 -18.50 -13.23 -33.20
#